data_6fece81378c47460ef419fc54e710ad4
#
_entry.id   6fece81378c47460ef419fc54e710ad4
#
_cell.length_a   1.000
_cell.length_b   1.000
_cell.length_c   1.000
_cell.angle_alpha   90.00
_cell.angle_beta   90.00
_cell.angle_gamma   90.00
#
_symmetry.space_group_name_H-M   'P 1'
#
loop_
_entity.id
_entity.type
_entity.pdbx_description
1 polymer ?
#
loop_
_entity_poly.entity_id
_entity_poly.type
_entity_poly.pdbx_seq_one_letter_code
_entity_poly.pdbx_strand_id
1 'polypeptide(L)'
;MRQIFLTLLIISKLFPVFAQKQDLIFGSKDNLMPGGVYYYPEAWKTPQWSRDIKKMKELGFEFVHMSEFAWARMEPKEGQFDFEWLDICVKECEKNGLKVVLCTPTPCPPSWLTAKHPEVFVVNEGGVAWKHGTRLAVSYTHPTYLQYVDKIIDELAKRYGKNPSVIGWQLDNEPHFGPLYDHSAHSEKQFIDYVKVKYKNNLDSLNYHWASMFWSTDVSDWSHIHLPNNKNKSLEASPHAMLDYQLFNAEELAKGLRHQANRLRKGIDPKQWITTNFAYNKFLPSVDPFLNKGDLDFASHTMYLTNTYLNYAKDKLAYRLGSGMEIAFAQELTESISGQTGIMELQPGQINWGSYNAQPYPGAVRMWVWHSFGMGEKFACTYRYRQPLIGGEQYHNGIMETDGITVARGGKEFVQALQEIKSLKKVPEKPNPDLEGRRTAFLWKMANLMDMENGKHTQQWNSWQHFFTYYENLKTMGCPVTFWQESDEFNPKTHPFLVAPAYQLMDYKLVAKLKKYVELGGNLVLSVRSGQKNPSGHLWEGQLQAPILDLIGGNVKYVDQLPAGTSGKISFDGKNHDWTVWADILEVQNQPAYGSKAEVWGKHEDQFFAGSPAILHRSIGKGSVTYVGTWSNDQELERLVLRKLYEKTNAKILNMPRYVFTDFRDGYWVTVNYTSVPAQAPVSANGKIVFGKMEVGPGEVCVWME
;
A
#
# COMPACT_ATOMS: atom_id res chain seq x y z
N MET A 1 -17.47 38.50 15.08
CA MET A 1 -17.11 38.78 13.67
C MET A 1 -15.60 38.98 13.40
N ARG A 2 -14.77 39.42 14.34
CA ARG A 2 -13.30 39.56 14.08
C ARG A 2 -12.49 38.26 14.12
N GLN A 3 -12.92 37.22 14.80
CA GLN A 3 -12.19 35.92 14.84
C GLN A 3 -12.37 35.04 13.59
N ILE A 4 -13.49 35.17 12.90
CA ILE A 4 -13.77 34.36 11.66
C ILE A 4 -12.93 34.84 10.48
N PHE A 5 -12.55 36.12 10.42
CA PHE A 5 -11.69 36.67 9.36
C PHE A 5 -10.22 36.27 9.49
N LEU A 6 -9.73 35.99 10.69
CA LEU A 6 -8.33 35.57 10.90
C LEU A 6 -8.10 34.11 10.47
N THR A 7 -9.09 33.24 10.66
CA THR A 7 -8.99 31.80 10.29
C THR A 7 -9.01 31.61 8.77
N LEU A 8 -9.80 32.41 8.05
CA LEU A 8 -9.83 32.38 6.58
C LEU A 8 -8.55 32.90 5.92
N LEU A 9 -7.84 33.85 6.57
CA LEU A 9 -6.57 34.38 6.04
C LEU A 9 -5.38 33.40 6.25
N ILE A 10 -5.45 32.52 7.23
CA ILE A 10 -4.42 31.50 7.47
C ILE A 10 -4.57 30.33 6.48
N ILE A 11 -5.80 29.94 6.14
CA ILE A 11 -6.09 28.87 5.18
C ILE A 11 -5.67 29.31 3.75
N SER A 12 -5.90 30.56 3.37
CA SER A 12 -5.54 31.06 2.02
C SER A 12 -4.03 31.19 1.77
N LYS A 13 -3.19 31.23 2.83
CA LYS A 13 -1.72 31.27 2.68
C LYS A 13 -1.06 29.87 2.65
N LEU A 14 -1.76 28.82 3.08
CA LEU A 14 -1.23 27.45 3.03
C LEU A 14 -1.40 26.79 1.64
N PHE A 15 -2.49 27.08 0.93
CA PHE A 15 -2.74 26.53 -0.41
C PHE A 15 -1.66 26.84 -1.46
N PRO A 16 -1.14 28.09 -1.59
CA PRO A 16 -0.11 28.36 -2.60
C PRO A 16 1.25 27.73 -2.29
N VAL A 17 1.55 27.41 -1.02
CA VAL A 17 2.80 26.75 -0.64
C VAL A 17 2.80 25.27 -1.05
N PHE A 18 1.67 24.58 -0.90
CA PHE A 18 1.52 23.19 -1.35
C PHE A 18 1.54 23.07 -2.88
N ALA A 19 0.83 23.93 -3.60
CA ALA A 19 0.83 23.93 -5.06
C ALA A 19 2.24 24.27 -5.63
N GLN A 20 2.97 25.16 -5.00
CA GLN A 20 4.32 25.52 -5.42
C GLN A 20 5.37 24.44 -5.09
N LYS A 21 5.14 23.63 -4.04
CA LYS A 21 5.93 22.43 -3.77
C LYS A 21 5.69 21.32 -4.82
N GLN A 22 4.45 21.10 -5.24
CA GLN A 22 4.11 20.10 -6.24
C GLN A 22 4.91 20.25 -7.55
N ASP A 23 5.07 21.48 -8.05
CA ASP A 23 5.81 21.74 -9.30
C ASP A 23 7.34 21.54 -9.17
N LEU A 24 7.89 21.58 -7.94
CA LEU A 24 9.34 21.46 -7.68
C LEU A 24 9.78 20.02 -7.34
N ILE A 25 8.86 19.18 -6.91
CA ILE A 25 9.17 17.82 -6.40
C ILE A 25 9.52 16.86 -7.53
N PHE A 26 8.86 16.96 -8.69
CA PHE A 26 8.83 15.89 -9.69
C PHE A 26 9.37 16.25 -11.07
N GLY A 27 10.37 17.14 -11.15
CA GLY A 27 11.07 17.40 -12.40
C GLY A 27 10.54 18.58 -13.22
N SER A 28 11.09 18.76 -14.40
CA SER A 28 10.68 19.80 -15.33
C SER A 28 9.32 19.49 -15.96
N LYS A 29 8.61 20.51 -16.44
CA LYS A 29 7.37 20.37 -17.22
C LYS A 29 7.52 19.46 -18.45
N ASP A 30 8.76 19.18 -18.84
CA ASP A 30 9.12 18.45 -20.06
C ASP A 30 9.40 16.96 -19.81
N ASN A 31 9.44 16.48 -18.56
CA ASN A 31 9.58 15.04 -18.26
C ASN A 31 8.44 14.56 -17.36
N LEU A 32 7.59 13.70 -17.92
CA LEU A 32 6.39 13.21 -17.26
C LEU A 32 6.69 12.22 -16.12
N MET A 33 7.85 11.55 -16.15
CA MET A 33 8.31 10.64 -15.10
C MET A 33 9.83 10.56 -15.07
N PRO A 34 10.52 11.38 -14.26
CA PRO A 34 11.97 11.33 -14.08
C PRO A 34 12.42 10.00 -13.47
N GLY A 35 13.59 9.54 -13.88
CA GLY A 35 14.24 8.35 -13.36
C GLY A 35 15.26 8.66 -12.27
N GLY A 36 15.22 7.90 -11.19
CA GLY A 36 16.22 7.89 -10.13
C GLY A 36 16.96 6.57 -10.00
N VAL A 37 18.06 6.58 -9.24
CA VAL A 37 18.83 5.38 -9.00
C VAL A 37 19.49 5.38 -7.63
N TYR A 38 19.42 4.28 -6.91
CA TYR A 38 20.13 4.06 -5.66
C TYR A 38 21.63 3.87 -5.91
N TYR A 39 22.44 4.57 -5.16
CA TYR A 39 23.89 4.46 -5.18
C TYR A 39 24.47 4.42 -3.78
N TYR A 40 25.32 3.45 -3.52
CA TYR A 40 25.99 3.25 -2.24
C TYR A 40 27.50 3.50 -2.43
N PRO A 41 27.99 4.75 -2.38
CA PRO A 41 29.39 5.08 -2.59
C PRO A 41 30.32 4.33 -1.65
N GLU A 42 29.88 4.07 -0.41
CA GLU A 42 30.60 3.34 0.63
C GLU A 42 30.93 1.90 0.26
N ALA A 43 30.27 1.32 -0.73
CA ALA A 43 30.56 -0.01 -1.25
C ALA A 43 31.65 -0.02 -2.34
N TRP A 44 32.09 1.16 -2.81
CA TRP A 44 32.98 1.29 -3.95
C TRP A 44 34.23 2.12 -3.63
N LYS A 45 35.33 1.90 -4.39
CA LYS A 45 36.56 2.71 -4.26
C LYS A 45 36.32 4.13 -4.78
N THR A 46 36.85 5.12 -4.09
CA THR A 46 36.69 6.58 -4.41
C THR A 46 36.90 6.92 -5.88
N PRO A 47 37.91 6.39 -6.61
CA PRO A 47 38.08 6.71 -8.03
C PRO A 47 36.95 6.26 -8.95
N GLN A 48 36.10 5.36 -8.47
CA GLN A 48 34.94 4.87 -9.25
C GLN A 48 33.71 5.78 -9.14
N TRP A 49 33.60 6.60 -8.10
CA TRP A 49 32.41 7.43 -7.85
C TRP A 49 32.15 8.42 -8.98
N SER A 50 33.15 9.18 -9.40
CA SER A 50 33.00 10.14 -10.49
C SER A 50 32.62 9.47 -11.81
N ARG A 51 33.22 8.32 -12.14
CA ARG A 51 32.87 7.51 -13.31
C ARG A 51 31.41 7.05 -13.26
N ASP A 52 31.01 6.49 -12.12
CA ASP A 52 29.67 5.92 -11.95
C ASP A 52 28.59 7.02 -12.01
N ILE A 53 28.78 8.15 -11.32
CA ILE A 53 27.87 9.29 -11.33
C ILE A 53 27.76 9.92 -12.72
N LYS A 54 28.88 10.08 -13.43
CA LYS A 54 28.86 10.54 -14.84
C LYS A 54 28.06 9.58 -15.70
N LYS A 55 28.26 8.26 -15.53
CA LYS A 55 27.53 7.24 -16.30
C LYS A 55 26.03 7.23 -16.01
N MET A 56 25.58 7.48 -14.77
CA MET A 56 24.17 7.66 -14.44
C MET A 56 23.53 8.78 -15.27
N LYS A 57 24.22 9.93 -15.38
CA LYS A 57 23.74 11.04 -16.21
C LYS A 57 23.68 10.68 -17.69
N GLU A 58 24.70 10.01 -18.22
CA GLU A 58 24.73 9.55 -19.62
C GLU A 58 23.58 8.57 -19.94
N LEU A 59 23.17 7.74 -18.96
CA LEU A 59 22.03 6.83 -19.07
C LEU A 59 20.69 7.53 -18.95
N GLY A 60 20.65 8.81 -18.59
CA GLY A 60 19.44 9.62 -18.56
C GLY A 60 18.77 9.71 -17.19
N PHE A 61 19.40 9.21 -16.11
CA PHE A 61 18.92 9.43 -14.75
C PHE A 61 18.95 10.92 -14.40
N GLU A 62 18.03 11.37 -13.56
CA GLU A 62 17.87 12.75 -13.14
C GLU A 62 18.22 12.99 -11.68
N PHE A 63 18.10 11.95 -10.84
CA PHE A 63 18.50 12.01 -9.43
C PHE A 63 19.15 10.73 -8.95
N VAL A 64 19.93 10.87 -7.88
CA VAL A 64 20.63 9.76 -7.20
C VAL A 64 20.19 9.71 -5.74
N HIS A 65 19.79 8.55 -5.28
CA HIS A 65 19.46 8.29 -3.87
C HIS A 65 20.70 7.73 -3.14
N MET A 66 21.03 8.30 -1.98
CA MET A 66 22.24 7.93 -1.20
C MET A 66 22.01 7.96 0.30
N SER A 67 22.92 7.40 1.06
CA SER A 67 23.10 7.49 2.52
C SER A 67 22.24 6.59 3.40
N GLU A 68 21.38 5.77 2.84
CA GLU A 68 20.34 4.99 3.53
C GLU A 68 20.81 4.14 4.72
N PHE A 69 21.95 3.45 4.60
CA PHE A 69 22.46 2.57 5.65
C PHE A 69 23.83 3.00 6.18
N ALA A 70 24.22 4.24 5.95
CA ALA A 70 25.59 4.69 6.13
C ALA A 70 25.90 5.37 7.49
N TRP A 71 25.08 5.17 8.54
CA TRP A 71 25.29 5.85 9.84
C TRP A 71 26.69 5.58 10.41
N ALA A 72 27.14 4.32 10.44
CA ALA A 72 28.47 3.98 10.93
C ALA A 72 29.63 4.61 10.12
N ARG A 73 29.40 4.99 8.86
CA ARG A 73 30.37 5.73 8.04
C ARG A 73 30.31 7.22 8.30
N MET A 74 29.12 7.75 8.59
CA MET A 74 28.92 9.17 8.92
C MET A 74 29.36 9.50 10.35
N GLU A 75 29.24 8.54 11.27
CA GLU A 75 29.62 8.69 12.68
C GLU A 75 30.36 7.42 13.14
N PRO A 76 31.63 7.23 12.75
CA PRO A 76 32.43 6.04 13.07
C PRO A 76 32.69 5.87 14.57
N LYS A 77 32.66 6.95 15.34
CA LYS A 77 32.68 6.98 16.81
C LYS A 77 31.70 8.02 17.31
N GLU A 78 31.16 7.82 18.49
CA GLU A 78 30.22 8.76 19.12
C GLU A 78 30.70 10.21 19.05
N GLY A 79 29.94 11.08 18.42
CA GLY A 79 30.23 12.51 18.26
C GLY A 79 31.33 12.86 17.26
N GLN A 80 31.91 11.88 16.57
CA GLN A 80 32.91 12.11 15.52
C GLN A 80 32.31 11.86 14.16
N PHE A 81 31.90 12.96 13.47
CA PHE A 81 31.24 12.88 12.18
C PHE A 81 32.23 13.00 11.02
N ASP A 82 32.05 12.13 10.02
CA ASP A 82 32.80 12.11 8.76
C ASP A 82 31.83 12.10 7.57
N PHE A 83 31.67 13.22 6.92
CA PHE A 83 30.84 13.38 5.73
C PHE A 83 31.67 13.64 4.45
N GLU A 84 33.01 13.59 4.49
CA GLU A 84 33.85 13.97 3.35
C GLU A 84 33.53 13.11 2.12
N TRP A 85 33.34 11.82 2.31
CA TRP A 85 32.97 10.87 1.26
C TRP A 85 31.62 11.22 0.60
N LEU A 86 30.63 11.63 1.40
CA LEU A 86 29.29 12.00 0.91
C LEU A 86 29.31 13.35 0.19
N ASP A 87 30.11 14.32 0.71
CA ASP A 87 30.31 15.61 0.07
C ASP A 87 30.90 15.47 -1.34
N ILE A 88 31.88 14.60 -1.51
CA ILE A 88 32.49 14.30 -2.82
C ILE A 88 31.40 13.81 -3.77
N CYS A 89 30.58 12.87 -3.36
CA CYS A 89 29.52 12.31 -4.20
C CYS A 89 28.42 13.34 -4.53
N VAL A 90 27.98 14.13 -3.55
CA VAL A 90 26.98 15.21 -3.79
C VAL A 90 27.55 16.24 -4.77
N LYS A 91 28.82 16.66 -4.63
CA LYS A 91 29.48 17.59 -5.57
C LYS A 91 29.62 16.98 -6.97
N GLU A 92 29.94 15.70 -7.09
CA GLU A 92 30.00 15.04 -8.40
C GLU A 92 28.60 14.95 -9.04
N CYS A 93 27.55 14.71 -8.27
CA CYS A 93 26.17 14.79 -8.78
C CYS A 93 25.85 16.21 -9.30
N GLU A 94 26.16 17.24 -8.53
CA GLU A 94 25.97 18.64 -8.90
C GLU A 94 26.70 18.99 -10.19
N LYS A 95 27.99 18.65 -10.29
CA LYS A 95 28.83 18.86 -11.46
C LYS A 95 28.28 18.21 -12.74
N ASN A 96 27.62 17.05 -12.60
CA ASN A 96 27.01 16.34 -13.72
C ASN A 96 25.53 16.72 -13.93
N GLY A 97 24.98 17.69 -13.19
CA GLY A 97 23.59 18.14 -13.31
C GLY A 97 22.58 17.06 -12.86
N LEU A 98 22.97 16.22 -11.91
CA LEU A 98 22.09 15.28 -11.20
C LEU A 98 21.61 15.91 -9.90
N LYS A 99 20.36 15.62 -9.54
CA LYS A 99 19.81 15.92 -8.23
C LYS A 99 20.11 14.79 -7.24
N VAL A 100 19.96 15.07 -5.95
CA VAL A 100 20.25 14.12 -4.89
C VAL A 100 19.02 13.99 -3.98
N VAL A 101 18.69 12.76 -3.64
CA VAL A 101 17.78 12.40 -2.55
C VAL A 101 18.64 11.76 -1.47
N LEU A 102 18.60 12.30 -0.25
CA LEU A 102 19.30 11.72 0.89
C LEU A 102 18.34 10.93 1.75
N CYS A 103 18.84 9.86 2.38
CA CYS A 103 18.08 9.09 3.34
C CYS A 103 18.59 9.31 4.76
N THR A 104 17.70 9.31 5.76
CA THR A 104 18.11 9.21 7.15
C THR A 104 18.61 7.80 7.42
N PRO A 105 19.81 7.60 7.99
CA PRO A 105 20.43 6.28 8.09
C PRO A 105 19.94 5.46 9.30
N THR A 106 18.76 5.78 9.78
CA THR A 106 18.16 5.27 11.02
C THR A 106 17.88 3.77 11.05
N PRO A 107 17.64 3.05 9.92
CA PRO A 107 17.43 1.61 9.96
C PRO A 107 18.65 0.83 10.49
N CYS A 108 19.85 1.42 10.42
CA CYS A 108 21.13 0.75 10.75
C CYS A 108 21.98 1.58 11.72
N PRO A 109 21.66 1.60 13.02
CA PRO A 109 22.46 2.31 14.01
C PRO A 109 23.88 1.73 14.10
N PRO A 110 24.90 2.56 14.38
CA PRO A 110 26.28 2.12 14.48
C PRO A 110 26.52 1.21 15.69
N SER A 111 27.54 0.35 15.60
CA SER A 111 27.85 -0.65 16.64
C SER A 111 28.18 -0.05 17.99
N TRP A 112 28.86 1.11 18.02
CA TRP A 112 29.16 1.81 19.27
C TRP A 112 27.92 2.24 20.04
N LEU A 113 26.83 2.65 19.32
CA LEU A 113 25.55 3.03 19.93
C LEU A 113 24.88 1.81 20.55
N THR A 114 24.72 0.75 19.78
CA THR A 114 24.02 -0.46 20.25
C THR A 114 24.80 -1.26 21.28
N ALA A 115 26.14 -1.16 21.29
CA ALA A 115 26.97 -1.74 22.35
C ALA A 115 26.86 -0.95 23.68
N LYS A 116 26.74 0.38 23.59
CA LYS A 116 26.59 1.26 24.74
C LYS A 116 25.16 1.20 25.32
N HIS A 117 24.17 1.02 24.45
CA HIS A 117 22.75 1.08 24.76
C HIS A 117 22.01 -0.14 24.21
N PRO A 118 22.25 -1.35 24.73
CA PRO A 118 21.60 -2.57 24.25
C PRO A 118 20.07 -2.57 24.51
N GLU A 119 19.58 -1.74 25.39
CA GLU A 119 18.14 -1.56 25.70
C GLU A 119 17.33 -0.98 24.54
N VAL A 120 17.98 -0.42 23.51
CA VAL A 120 17.28 0.10 22.32
C VAL A 120 16.81 -0.99 21.36
N PHE A 121 17.35 -2.21 21.49
CA PHE A 121 16.97 -3.31 20.61
C PHE A 121 15.52 -3.74 20.81
N VAL A 122 14.85 -4.05 19.69
CA VAL A 122 13.57 -4.76 19.71
C VAL A 122 13.74 -6.17 20.28
N VAL A 123 12.71 -6.66 20.93
CA VAL A 123 12.63 -8.02 21.45
C VAL A 123 11.58 -8.78 20.65
N ASN A 124 11.90 -9.97 20.18
CA ASN A 124 10.95 -10.81 19.47
C ASN A 124 9.94 -11.48 20.43
N GLU A 125 8.91 -12.10 19.87
CA GLU A 125 7.88 -12.82 20.61
C GLU A 125 8.43 -13.96 21.51
N GLY A 126 9.63 -14.48 21.21
CA GLY A 126 10.33 -15.48 22.04
C GLY A 126 11.11 -14.87 23.22
N GLY A 127 11.03 -13.57 23.45
CA GLY A 127 11.76 -12.87 24.51
C GLY A 127 13.26 -12.65 24.20
N VAL A 128 13.67 -12.85 22.94
CA VAL A 128 15.08 -12.69 22.53
C VAL A 128 15.27 -11.30 21.94
N ALA A 129 16.13 -10.49 22.54
CA ALA A 129 16.54 -9.22 21.99
C ALA A 129 17.36 -9.42 20.71
N TRP A 130 17.09 -8.61 19.70
CA TRP A 130 17.90 -8.57 18.49
C TRP A 130 19.29 -8.02 18.80
N LYS A 131 20.20 -8.10 17.88
CA LYS A 131 21.59 -7.69 18.05
C LYS A 131 22.05 -6.85 16.89
N HIS A 132 23.15 -6.13 17.06
CA HIS A 132 23.83 -5.44 15.97
C HIS A 132 24.17 -6.40 14.82
N GLY A 133 24.04 -5.91 13.57
CA GLY A 133 24.37 -6.65 12.35
C GLY A 133 23.15 -6.91 11.44
N THR A 134 21.99 -6.37 11.78
CA THR A 134 20.81 -6.35 10.91
C THR A 134 20.16 -4.97 10.92
N ARG A 135 19.37 -4.67 9.89
CA ARG A 135 18.55 -3.45 9.84
C ARG A 135 17.26 -3.63 10.64
N LEU A 136 16.62 -2.52 11.02
CA LEU A 136 15.29 -2.49 11.69
C LEU A 136 15.29 -3.23 13.05
N ALA A 137 16.43 -3.19 13.72
CA ALA A 137 16.66 -3.94 14.96
C ALA A 137 16.35 -3.15 16.23
N VAL A 138 15.87 -1.91 16.11
CA VAL A 138 15.69 -0.99 17.23
C VAL A 138 14.25 -0.56 17.39
N SER A 139 13.86 -0.21 18.61
CA SER A 139 12.56 0.37 18.92
C SER A 139 12.51 1.82 18.46
N TYR A 140 11.59 2.14 17.54
CA TYR A 140 11.49 3.45 16.87
C TYR A 140 11.25 4.63 17.79
N THR A 141 10.66 4.39 18.97
CA THR A 141 10.31 5.43 19.93
C THR A 141 11.11 5.35 21.23
N HIS A 142 12.13 4.48 21.29
CA HIS A 142 12.96 4.39 22.50
C HIS A 142 13.68 5.73 22.77
N PRO A 143 13.52 6.36 23.96
CA PRO A 143 14.03 7.71 24.20
C PRO A 143 15.53 7.88 23.96
N THR A 144 16.32 6.90 24.38
CA THR A 144 17.78 6.90 24.15
C THR A 144 18.07 6.86 22.64
N TYR A 145 17.38 6.03 21.90
CA TYR A 145 17.57 5.93 20.45
C TYR A 145 17.21 7.26 19.76
N LEU A 146 16.07 7.86 20.09
CA LEU A 146 15.64 9.15 19.54
C LEU A 146 16.64 10.29 19.80
N GLN A 147 17.37 10.29 20.93
CA GLN A 147 18.42 11.28 21.19
C GLN A 147 19.56 11.19 20.16
N TYR A 148 19.91 9.99 19.73
CA TYR A 148 20.97 9.79 18.71
C TYR A 148 20.42 10.04 17.30
N VAL A 149 19.19 9.68 17.04
CA VAL A 149 18.48 10.03 15.80
C VAL A 149 18.44 11.55 15.62
N ASP A 150 18.13 12.30 16.67
CA ASP A 150 18.15 13.76 16.63
C ASP A 150 19.52 14.32 16.22
N LYS A 151 20.61 13.78 16.80
CA LYS A 151 21.97 14.24 16.50
C LYS A 151 22.36 14.00 15.04
N ILE A 152 22.13 12.81 14.52
CA ILE A 152 22.50 12.50 13.13
C ILE A 152 21.63 13.27 12.13
N ILE A 153 20.34 13.48 12.41
CA ILE A 153 19.46 14.29 11.57
C ILE A 153 19.89 15.76 11.59
N ASP A 154 20.25 16.30 12.75
CA ASP A 154 20.73 17.69 12.85
C ASP A 154 22.01 17.92 12.04
N GLU A 155 22.98 17.01 12.11
CA GLU A 155 24.22 17.12 11.35
C GLU A 155 23.98 17.00 9.83
N LEU A 156 23.10 16.08 9.41
CA LEU A 156 22.69 15.95 8.00
C LEU A 156 21.96 17.23 7.52
N ALA A 157 20.99 17.71 8.26
CA ALA A 157 20.21 18.90 7.93
C ALA A 157 21.09 20.16 7.90
N LYS A 158 22.00 20.33 8.86
CA LYS A 158 22.98 21.43 8.89
C LYS A 158 23.86 21.45 7.65
N ARG A 159 24.29 20.24 7.19
CA ARG A 159 25.23 20.13 6.06
C ARG A 159 24.54 20.22 4.71
N TYR A 160 23.43 19.54 4.51
CA TYR A 160 22.78 19.39 3.22
C TYR A 160 21.40 20.04 3.11
N GLY A 161 20.82 20.49 4.21
CA GLY A 161 19.48 21.04 4.24
C GLY A 161 19.30 22.35 3.45
N LYS A 162 20.39 23.02 3.08
CA LYS A 162 20.37 24.24 2.22
C LYS A 162 21.04 24.01 0.86
N ASN A 163 21.47 22.78 0.56
CA ASN A 163 22.09 22.46 -0.71
C ASN A 163 21.04 22.37 -1.82
N PRO A 164 21.13 23.18 -2.91
CA PRO A 164 20.12 23.21 -3.98
C PRO A 164 20.13 21.97 -4.87
N SER A 165 21.16 21.13 -4.78
CA SER A 165 21.21 19.84 -5.48
C SER A 165 20.45 18.75 -4.74
N VAL A 166 20.27 18.88 -3.41
CA VAL A 166 19.43 17.99 -2.59
C VAL A 166 17.97 18.44 -2.73
N ILE A 167 17.15 17.62 -3.38
CA ILE A 167 15.74 17.93 -3.66
C ILE A 167 14.78 17.35 -2.64
N GLY A 168 15.21 16.33 -1.90
CA GLY A 168 14.34 15.69 -0.92
C GLY A 168 15.05 14.67 -0.05
N TRP A 169 14.28 14.12 0.88
CA TRP A 169 14.74 13.21 1.91
C TRP A 169 13.81 12.01 2.03
N GLN A 170 14.38 10.82 2.05
CA GLN A 170 13.69 9.62 2.50
C GLN A 170 13.95 9.45 3.99
N LEU A 171 12.91 9.20 4.77
CA LEU A 171 13.04 8.81 6.17
C LEU A 171 13.12 7.30 6.25
N ASP A 172 14.15 6.78 6.91
CA ASP A 172 14.27 5.35 7.15
C ASP A 172 14.23 4.52 5.83
N ASN A 173 14.05 3.22 5.93
CA ASN A 173 13.87 2.35 4.77
C ASN A 173 12.88 1.24 5.07
N GLU A 174 11.83 1.10 4.25
CA GLU A 174 10.79 0.08 4.39
C GLU A 174 10.34 -0.07 5.85
N PRO A 175 9.88 1.01 6.50
CA PRO A 175 9.74 1.06 7.94
C PRO A 175 8.79 -0.02 8.47
N HIS A 176 9.31 -0.88 9.34
CA HIS A 176 8.59 -1.91 10.09
C HIS A 176 9.45 -2.38 11.27
N PHE A 177 8.86 -3.12 12.19
CA PHE A 177 9.67 -3.83 13.20
C PHE A 177 10.24 -5.12 12.61
N GLY A 178 11.53 -5.35 12.77
CA GLY A 178 12.18 -6.54 12.24
C GLY A 178 11.51 -7.86 12.66
N PRO A 179 11.10 -8.03 13.94
CA PRO A 179 10.39 -9.24 14.40
C PRO A 179 8.84 -9.14 14.25
N LEU A 180 8.28 -8.30 13.41
CA LEU A 180 6.87 -7.94 13.24
C LEU A 180 6.33 -7.03 14.36
N TYR A 181 6.63 -7.31 15.63
CA TYR A 181 6.22 -6.53 16.81
C TYR A 181 7.41 -6.39 17.76
N ASP A 182 7.40 -5.33 18.56
CA ASP A 182 8.41 -5.11 19.59
C ASP A 182 7.90 -5.56 20.96
N HIS A 183 8.42 -6.67 21.49
CA HIS A 183 8.13 -7.20 22.83
C HIS A 183 9.12 -6.72 23.90
N SER A 184 9.81 -5.60 23.70
CA SER A 184 10.71 -5.03 24.72
C SER A 184 9.96 -4.48 25.92
N ALA A 185 10.67 -4.36 27.05
CA ALA A 185 10.12 -3.71 28.25
C ALA A 185 9.70 -2.25 28.00
N HIS A 186 10.39 -1.56 27.07
CA HIS A 186 9.97 -0.24 26.60
C HIS A 186 8.61 -0.30 25.93
N SER A 187 8.42 -1.21 24.98
CA SER A 187 7.17 -1.40 24.27
C SER A 187 6.01 -1.78 25.22
N GLU A 188 6.25 -2.67 26.19
CA GLU A 188 5.23 -3.03 27.19
C GLU A 188 4.76 -1.81 27.99
N LYS A 189 5.68 -1.00 28.47
CA LYS A 189 5.35 0.24 29.18
C LYS A 189 4.52 1.19 28.32
N GLN A 190 4.94 1.42 27.08
CA GLN A 190 4.21 2.29 26.15
C GLN A 190 2.83 1.74 25.80
N PHE A 191 2.69 0.42 25.66
CA PHE A 191 1.40 -0.22 25.41
C PHE A 191 0.45 -0.06 26.59
N ILE A 192 0.92 -0.19 27.83
CA ILE A 192 0.11 0.07 29.02
C ILE A 192 -0.39 1.52 29.03
N ASP A 193 0.47 2.48 28.70
CA ASP A 193 0.08 3.89 28.62
C ASP A 193 -0.91 4.14 27.47
N TYR A 194 -0.73 3.50 26.31
CA TYR A 194 -1.65 3.55 25.19
C TYR A 194 -3.06 3.05 25.56
N VAL A 195 -3.17 1.87 26.20
CA VAL A 195 -4.49 1.33 26.58
C VAL A 195 -5.13 2.11 27.70
N LYS A 196 -4.35 2.69 28.64
CA LYS A 196 -4.87 3.64 29.64
C LYS A 196 -5.57 4.82 28.98
N VAL A 197 -4.95 5.44 27.99
CA VAL A 197 -5.55 6.55 27.22
C VAL A 197 -6.79 6.08 26.48
N LYS A 198 -6.69 4.97 25.76
CA LYS A 198 -7.78 4.41 24.95
C LYS A 198 -9.03 4.11 25.79
N TYR A 199 -8.85 3.52 26.95
CA TYR A 199 -9.95 3.13 27.84
C TYR A 199 -10.20 4.15 28.98
N LYS A 200 -9.68 5.39 28.84
CA LYS A 200 -9.92 6.52 29.76
C LYS A 200 -9.58 6.17 31.20
N ASN A 201 -8.48 5.44 31.40
CA ASN A 201 -8.00 4.95 32.71
C ASN A 201 -9.06 4.14 33.50
N ASN A 202 -9.90 3.37 32.78
CA ASN A 202 -10.95 2.54 33.34
C ASN A 202 -10.69 1.06 33.03
N LEU A 203 -10.31 0.28 34.06
CA LEU A 203 -10.03 -1.16 33.93
C LEU A 203 -11.26 -1.99 33.59
N ASP A 204 -12.46 -1.62 34.12
CA ASP A 204 -13.70 -2.33 33.77
C ASP A 204 -14.01 -2.18 32.27
N SER A 205 -13.76 -0.98 31.72
CA SER A 205 -13.90 -0.74 30.27
C SER A 205 -12.90 -1.58 29.47
N LEU A 206 -11.63 -1.64 29.88
CA LEU A 206 -10.62 -2.48 29.24
C LEU A 206 -11.03 -3.95 29.29
N ASN A 207 -11.37 -4.48 30.48
CA ASN A 207 -11.76 -5.86 30.69
C ASN A 207 -12.96 -6.25 29.83
N TYR A 208 -13.96 -5.37 29.74
CA TYR A 208 -15.11 -5.55 28.86
C TYR A 208 -14.71 -5.65 27.38
N HIS A 209 -13.91 -4.69 26.89
CA HIS A 209 -13.51 -4.65 25.48
C HIS A 209 -12.54 -5.77 25.09
N TRP A 210 -11.71 -6.23 26.03
CA TRP A 210 -10.83 -7.37 25.80
C TRP A 210 -11.52 -8.72 26.02
N ALA A 211 -12.80 -8.71 26.44
CA ALA A 211 -13.56 -9.90 26.82
C ALA A 211 -12.85 -10.74 27.88
N SER A 212 -12.24 -10.09 28.88
CA SER A 212 -11.35 -10.71 29.86
C SER A 212 -12.04 -11.73 30.77
N MET A 213 -13.39 -11.66 30.91
CA MET A 213 -14.18 -12.68 31.61
C MET A 213 -14.01 -14.06 30.96
N PHE A 214 -13.62 -14.13 29.69
CA PHE A 214 -13.35 -15.39 29.01
C PHE A 214 -12.02 -15.99 29.52
N TRP A 215 -12.08 -17.15 30.11
CA TRP A 215 -10.98 -17.83 30.80
C TRP A 215 -10.41 -17.06 32.00
N SER A 216 -11.20 -16.15 32.60
CA SER A 216 -10.80 -15.44 33.84
C SER A 216 -9.48 -14.67 33.71
N THR A 217 -9.35 -13.93 32.62
CA THR A 217 -8.15 -13.12 32.34
C THR A 217 -8.33 -11.65 32.73
N ASP A 218 -9.32 -11.35 33.61
CA ASP A 218 -9.59 -10.01 34.09
C ASP A 218 -8.37 -9.37 34.74
N VAL A 219 -8.11 -8.13 34.41
CA VAL A 219 -7.01 -7.34 34.93
C VAL A 219 -7.52 -6.46 36.05
N SER A 220 -6.93 -6.57 37.25
CA SER A 220 -7.31 -5.81 38.46
C SER A 220 -6.40 -4.61 38.73
N ASP A 221 -5.24 -4.53 38.08
CA ASP A 221 -4.30 -3.42 38.12
C ASP A 221 -3.59 -3.25 36.78
N TRP A 222 -3.26 -2.01 36.41
CA TRP A 222 -2.56 -1.72 35.17
C TRP A 222 -1.19 -2.39 35.05
N SER A 223 -0.52 -2.65 36.16
CA SER A 223 0.77 -3.37 36.21
C SER A 223 0.65 -4.86 35.88
N HIS A 224 -0.56 -5.42 35.84
CA HIS A 224 -0.79 -6.80 35.48
C HIS A 224 -0.95 -7.01 33.97
N ILE A 225 -0.92 -5.93 33.18
CA ILE A 225 -1.01 -6.01 31.73
C ILE A 225 0.35 -6.43 31.15
N HIS A 226 0.33 -7.41 30.27
CA HIS A 226 1.45 -7.84 29.47
C HIS A 226 1.14 -7.71 27.99
N LEU A 227 2.17 -7.67 27.15
CA LEU A 227 1.99 -7.66 25.72
C LEU A 227 1.35 -8.99 25.23
N PRO A 228 0.34 -8.95 24.37
CA PRO A 228 -0.19 -10.14 23.73
C PRO A 228 0.90 -10.96 23.05
N ASN A 229 0.98 -12.25 23.35
CA ASN A 229 2.06 -13.10 22.89
C ASN A 229 1.60 -14.56 22.77
N ASN A 230 1.59 -15.11 21.58
CA ASN A 230 1.14 -16.47 21.31
C ASN A 230 2.16 -17.55 21.75
N LYS A 231 3.44 -17.21 21.87
CA LYS A 231 4.47 -18.17 22.32
C LYS A 231 4.46 -18.44 23.80
N ASN A 232 4.33 -17.38 24.61
CA ASN A 232 4.26 -17.50 26.05
C ASN A 232 2.82 -17.51 26.59
N LYS A 233 1.82 -17.54 25.69
CA LYS A 233 0.39 -17.61 26.01
C LYS A 233 -0.16 -16.40 26.78
N SER A 234 0.49 -15.25 26.66
CA SER A 234 -0.05 -14.01 27.21
C SER A 234 -1.18 -13.48 26.35
N LEU A 235 -2.37 -13.38 26.93
CA LEU A 235 -3.59 -12.88 26.27
C LEU A 235 -3.97 -13.61 24.97
N GLU A 236 -3.54 -14.85 24.78
CA GLU A 236 -3.85 -15.67 23.60
C GLU A 236 -5.36 -15.77 23.32
N ALA A 237 -6.18 -15.78 24.38
CA ALA A 237 -7.63 -15.89 24.27
C ALA A 237 -8.32 -14.60 23.81
N SER A 238 -7.62 -13.47 23.79
CA SER A 238 -8.20 -12.17 23.46
C SER A 238 -7.74 -11.64 22.09
N PRO A 239 -8.49 -11.91 20.99
CA PRO A 239 -8.20 -11.29 19.69
C PRO A 239 -8.32 -9.76 19.74
N HIS A 240 -9.03 -9.21 20.72
CA HIS A 240 -9.23 -7.78 20.91
C HIS A 240 -7.99 -7.11 21.52
N ALA A 241 -7.35 -7.76 22.51
CA ALA A 241 -6.06 -7.31 23.03
C ALA A 241 -4.97 -7.38 21.95
N MET A 242 -4.98 -8.42 21.11
CA MET A 242 -4.07 -8.53 19.97
C MET A 242 -4.30 -7.40 18.96
N LEU A 243 -5.56 -7.08 18.64
CA LEU A 243 -5.89 -5.95 17.76
C LEU A 243 -5.35 -4.62 18.33
N ASP A 244 -5.54 -4.38 19.62
CA ASP A 244 -5.01 -3.19 20.30
C ASP A 244 -3.48 -3.12 20.22
N TYR A 245 -2.81 -4.24 20.39
CA TYR A 245 -1.35 -4.30 20.29
C TYR A 245 -0.83 -4.08 18.86
N GLN A 246 -1.53 -4.59 17.86
CA GLN A 246 -1.21 -4.34 16.44
C GLN A 246 -1.38 -2.87 16.09
N LEU A 247 -2.48 -2.24 16.51
CA LEU A 247 -2.73 -0.81 16.31
C LEU A 247 -1.69 0.05 17.04
N PHE A 248 -1.34 -0.31 18.28
CA PHE A 248 -0.28 0.34 19.03
C PHE A 248 1.07 0.28 18.27
N ASN A 249 1.47 -0.89 17.77
CA ASN A 249 2.73 -1.01 17.02
C ASN A 249 2.73 -0.14 15.76
N ALA A 250 1.61 -0.08 15.04
CA ALA A 250 1.48 0.80 13.87
C ALA A 250 1.61 2.28 14.25
N GLU A 251 1.03 2.69 15.39
CA GLU A 251 1.19 4.05 15.91
C GLU A 251 2.61 4.36 16.36
N GLU A 252 3.30 3.44 17.01
CA GLU A 252 4.70 3.64 17.45
C GLU A 252 5.64 3.81 16.25
N LEU A 253 5.43 3.02 15.20
CA LEU A 253 6.16 3.19 13.95
C LEU A 253 5.91 4.57 13.34
N ALA A 254 4.63 4.95 13.23
CA ALA A 254 4.25 6.26 12.69
C ALA A 254 4.79 7.42 13.53
N LYS A 255 4.81 7.30 14.87
CA LYS A 255 5.41 8.29 15.77
C LYS A 255 6.91 8.44 15.55
N GLY A 256 7.64 7.34 15.32
CA GLY A 256 9.07 7.37 15.00
C GLY A 256 9.35 8.12 13.70
N LEU A 257 8.58 7.85 12.64
CA LEU A 257 8.69 8.58 11.37
C LEU A 257 8.31 10.06 11.51
N ARG A 258 7.23 10.37 12.21
CA ARG A 258 6.81 11.75 12.52
C ARG A 258 7.88 12.51 13.29
N HIS A 259 8.54 11.86 14.25
CA HIS A 259 9.65 12.47 14.99
C HIS A 259 10.80 12.87 14.05
N GLN A 260 11.22 11.95 13.19
CA GLN A 260 12.27 12.22 12.20
C GLN A 260 11.86 13.35 11.22
N ALA A 261 10.64 13.32 10.68
CA ALA A 261 10.11 14.36 9.80
C ALA A 261 10.14 15.74 10.47
N ASN A 262 9.62 15.83 11.68
CA ASN A 262 9.56 17.08 12.43
C ASN A 262 10.96 17.61 12.79
N ARG A 263 11.91 16.71 13.07
CA ARG A 263 13.30 17.13 13.34
C ARG A 263 13.96 17.66 12.09
N LEU A 264 13.87 16.93 11.00
CA LEU A 264 14.48 17.27 9.72
C LEU A 264 13.94 18.61 9.16
N ARG A 265 12.63 18.85 9.24
CA ARG A 265 11.98 20.09 8.76
C ARG A 265 12.53 21.35 9.42
N LYS A 266 13.09 21.29 10.62
CA LYS A 266 13.69 22.44 11.31
C LYS A 266 14.97 22.94 10.63
N GLY A 267 15.69 22.07 9.93
CA GLY A 267 17.01 22.36 9.37
C GLY A 267 17.07 22.44 7.84
N ILE A 268 16.08 21.92 7.12
CA ILE A 268 16.08 21.85 5.66
C ILE A 268 15.41 23.06 5.01
N ASP A 269 15.66 23.26 3.72
CA ASP A 269 14.91 24.22 2.90
C ASP A 269 13.46 23.74 2.74
N PRO A 270 12.45 24.62 2.87
CA PRO A 270 11.05 24.24 2.64
C PRO A 270 10.75 23.63 1.26
N LYS A 271 11.64 23.82 0.29
CA LYS A 271 11.53 23.21 -1.05
C LYS A 271 11.96 21.75 -1.09
N GLN A 272 12.77 21.31 -0.14
CA GLN A 272 13.14 19.90 -0.02
C GLN A 272 11.97 19.11 0.57
N TRP A 273 11.54 18.10 -0.14
CA TRP A 273 10.44 17.24 0.28
C TRP A 273 10.90 16.10 1.20
N ILE A 274 9.96 15.53 1.94
CA ILE A 274 10.17 14.37 2.82
C ILE A 274 9.22 13.26 2.44
N THR A 275 9.73 12.06 2.27
CA THR A 275 8.98 10.82 2.02
C THR A 275 9.53 9.65 2.83
N THR A 276 8.89 8.49 2.75
CA THR A 276 9.45 7.17 3.08
C THR A 276 8.92 6.14 2.10
N ASN A 277 9.67 5.04 1.88
CA ASN A 277 9.31 3.96 0.96
C ASN A 277 8.61 2.82 1.71
N PHE A 278 7.29 2.77 1.69
CA PHE A 278 6.54 1.67 2.29
C PHE A 278 6.64 0.38 1.46
N ALA A 279 6.86 -0.75 2.14
CA ALA A 279 6.96 -2.07 1.49
C ALA A 279 5.61 -2.80 1.53
N TYR A 280 4.73 -2.52 0.56
CA TYR A 280 3.39 -3.11 0.52
C TYR A 280 3.35 -4.59 0.20
N ASN A 281 4.35 -5.13 -0.49
CA ASN A 281 4.45 -6.54 -0.83
C ASN A 281 4.64 -7.46 0.38
N LYS A 282 4.93 -6.92 1.54
CA LYS A 282 5.09 -7.68 2.80
C LYS A 282 3.87 -7.63 3.69
N PHE A 283 2.92 -6.73 3.45
CA PHE A 283 1.68 -6.53 4.23
C PHE A 283 1.85 -6.83 5.71
N LEU A 284 2.78 -6.13 6.32
CA LEU A 284 3.12 -6.34 7.72
C LEU A 284 1.99 -5.80 8.61
N PRO A 285 1.51 -6.59 9.56
CA PRO A 285 0.37 -6.19 10.39
C PRO A 285 0.65 -5.02 11.34
N SER A 286 1.89 -4.55 11.40
CA SER A 286 2.30 -3.40 12.23
C SER A 286 2.51 -2.11 11.45
N VAL A 287 2.06 -2.02 10.19
CA VAL A 287 2.26 -0.84 9.35
C VAL A 287 0.93 -0.32 8.84
N ASP A 288 0.58 0.91 9.17
CA ASP A 288 -0.54 1.64 8.57
C ASP A 288 -0.03 2.98 8.03
N PRO A 289 0.21 3.08 6.72
CA PRO A 289 0.81 4.28 6.14
C PRO A 289 -0.09 5.51 6.19
N PHE A 290 -1.41 5.35 6.39
CA PHE A 290 -2.32 6.48 6.58
C PHE A 290 -2.07 7.25 7.89
N LEU A 291 -1.42 6.64 8.89
CA LEU A 291 -1.06 7.31 10.14
C LEU A 291 0.00 8.41 9.95
N ASN A 292 0.74 8.39 8.84
CA ASN A 292 1.69 9.44 8.49
C ASN A 292 1.16 10.44 7.45
N LYS A 293 -0.16 10.41 7.16
CA LYS A 293 -0.81 11.43 6.33
C LYS A 293 -0.60 12.82 6.95
N GLY A 294 0.08 13.70 6.22
CA GLY A 294 0.42 15.05 6.68
C GLY A 294 1.78 15.19 7.39
N ASP A 295 2.42 14.10 7.81
CA ASP A 295 3.80 14.12 8.30
C ASP A 295 4.80 14.16 7.13
N LEU A 296 4.49 13.42 6.06
CA LEU A 296 5.25 13.33 4.81
C LEU A 296 4.68 14.31 3.77
N ASP A 297 5.50 14.78 2.84
CA ASP A 297 5.02 15.55 1.68
C ASP A 297 4.28 14.63 0.69
N PHE A 298 4.72 13.39 0.59
CA PHE A 298 4.02 12.29 -0.09
C PHE A 298 4.50 10.94 0.46
N ALA A 299 3.67 9.92 0.31
CA ALA A 299 4.07 8.53 0.54
C ALA A 299 4.68 7.97 -0.76
N SER A 300 5.76 7.21 -0.65
CA SER A 300 6.33 6.44 -1.74
C SER A 300 6.39 4.95 -1.38
N HIS A 301 6.80 4.12 -2.32
CA HIS A 301 6.79 2.68 -2.08
C HIS A 301 7.93 1.93 -2.77
N THR A 302 8.12 0.68 -2.34
CA THR A 302 9.09 -0.28 -2.86
C THR A 302 8.38 -1.37 -3.65
N MET A 303 8.94 -1.76 -4.82
CA MET A 303 8.38 -2.76 -5.74
C MET A 303 9.40 -3.82 -6.16
N TYR A 304 9.16 -5.08 -5.75
CA TYR A 304 9.90 -6.26 -6.17
C TYR A 304 8.91 -7.33 -6.67
N LEU A 305 8.79 -7.48 -7.98
CA LEU A 305 7.64 -8.09 -8.65
C LEU A 305 7.78 -9.58 -8.97
N THR A 306 9.00 -10.12 -9.00
CA THR A 306 9.25 -11.50 -9.46
C THR A 306 9.19 -12.56 -8.35
N ASN A 307 9.00 -12.16 -7.11
CA ASN A 307 8.84 -13.09 -5.98
C ASN A 307 7.92 -12.49 -4.93
N THR A 308 6.64 -12.45 -5.21
CA THR A 308 5.67 -11.74 -4.41
C THR A 308 4.58 -12.66 -3.89
N TYR A 309 4.02 -12.32 -2.72
CA TYR A 309 2.89 -13.03 -2.14
C TYR A 309 1.59 -12.81 -2.93
N LEU A 310 1.52 -11.76 -3.76
CA LEU A 310 0.32 -11.40 -4.52
C LEU A 310 0.30 -11.99 -5.92
N ASN A 311 1.31 -12.76 -6.30
CA ASN A 311 1.31 -13.43 -7.60
C ASN A 311 0.44 -14.69 -7.54
N TYR A 312 -0.87 -14.50 -7.52
CA TYR A 312 -1.86 -15.57 -7.61
C TYR A 312 -2.09 -16.05 -9.03
N ALA A 313 -1.40 -15.47 -10.01
CA ALA A 313 -1.54 -15.86 -11.40
C ALA A 313 -1.08 -17.31 -11.61
N LYS A 314 -1.98 -18.15 -12.11
CA LYS A 314 -1.67 -19.52 -12.53
C LYS A 314 -0.99 -19.57 -13.92
N ASP A 315 -0.53 -18.42 -14.42
CA ASP A 315 0.14 -18.32 -15.72
C ASP A 315 1.58 -18.85 -15.64
N LYS A 316 1.99 -19.58 -16.68
CA LYS A 316 3.32 -20.23 -16.75
C LYS A 316 4.50 -19.26 -16.77
N LEU A 317 4.30 -17.98 -17.08
CA LEU A 317 5.33 -16.92 -17.09
C LEU A 317 5.22 -15.96 -15.92
N ALA A 318 4.18 -16.08 -15.06
CA ALA A 318 3.94 -15.16 -13.96
C ALA A 318 5.16 -14.93 -13.08
N TYR A 319 5.93 -15.98 -12.76
CA TYR A 319 7.13 -15.90 -11.94
C TYR A 319 8.30 -15.10 -12.56
N ARG A 320 8.21 -14.77 -13.87
CA ARG A 320 9.18 -13.94 -14.62
C ARG A 320 8.63 -12.59 -15.03
N LEU A 321 7.32 -12.50 -15.27
CA LEU A 321 6.63 -11.25 -15.63
C LEU A 321 6.31 -10.41 -14.38
N GLY A 322 6.21 -11.05 -13.22
CA GLY A 322 5.87 -10.39 -11.97
C GLY A 322 4.37 -10.15 -11.81
N SER A 323 4.01 -9.36 -10.79
CA SER A 323 2.63 -9.02 -10.47
C SER A 323 2.32 -7.55 -10.76
N GLY A 324 1.62 -7.28 -11.85
CA GLY A 324 1.12 -5.93 -12.16
C GLY A 324 0.11 -5.42 -11.14
N MET A 325 -0.56 -6.33 -10.43
CA MET A 325 -1.46 -5.97 -9.34
C MET A 325 -0.77 -5.21 -8.22
N GLU A 326 0.50 -5.51 -7.93
CA GLU A 326 1.24 -4.83 -6.87
C GLU A 326 1.57 -3.39 -7.25
N ILE A 327 1.96 -3.15 -8.51
CA ILE A 327 2.17 -1.78 -9.01
C ILE A 327 0.88 -0.99 -8.88
N ALA A 328 -0.23 -1.53 -9.41
CA ALA A 328 -1.51 -0.85 -9.39
C ALA A 328 -1.99 -0.56 -7.95
N PHE A 329 -1.96 -1.57 -7.07
CA PHE A 329 -2.41 -1.44 -5.69
C PHE A 329 -1.56 -0.45 -4.89
N ALA A 330 -0.23 -0.56 -4.97
CA ALA A 330 0.66 0.31 -4.19
C ALA A 330 0.56 1.76 -4.65
N GLN A 331 0.50 2.00 -5.95
CA GLN A 331 0.33 3.34 -6.50
C GLN A 331 -1.01 3.96 -6.03
N GLU A 332 -2.15 3.29 -6.27
CA GLU A 332 -3.46 3.84 -5.91
C GLU A 332 -3.64 4.01 -4.40
N LEU A 333 -3.05 3.11 -3.58
CA LEU A 333 -3.07 3.24 -2.13
C LEU A 333 -2.23 4.43 -1.65
N THR A 334 -0.98 4.56 -2.11
CA THR A 334 -0.09 5.66 -1.71
C THR A 334 -0.56 7.01 -2.23
N GLU A 335 -1.08 7.06 -3.46
CA GLU A 335 -1.70 8.26 -4.00
C GLU A 335 -2.89 8.72 -3.13
N SER A 336 -3.70 7.78 -2.64
CA SER A 336 -4.84 8.08 -1.76
C SER A 336 -4.43 8.68 -0.41
N ILE A 337 -3.19 8.46 0.05
CA ILE A 337 -2.66 9.06 1.27
C ILE A 337 -2.34 10.54 1.07
N SER A 338 -1.67 10.89 -0.03
CA SER A 338 -1.03 12.20 -0.22
C SER A 338 -1.39 12.92 -1.53
N GLY A 339 -2.25 12.33 -2.37
CA GLY A 339 -2.65 12.88 -3.67
C GLY A 339 -1.59 12.72 -4.77
N GLN A 340 -0.45 12.14 -4.45
CA GLN A 340 0.65 11.87 -5.37
C GLN A 340 1.60 10.83 -4.79
N THR A 341 2.31 10.10 -5.64
CA THR A 341 3.26 9.08 -5.23
C THR A 341 4.36 8.85 -6.27
N GLY A 342 5.38 8.08 -5.93
CA GLY A 342 6.42 7.60 -6.82
C GLY A 342 7.04 6.32 -6.30
N ILE A 343 7.60 5.52 -7.20
CA ILE A 343 8.33 4.31 -6.80
C ILE A 343 9.74 4.70 -6.37
N MET A 344 10.03 4.52 -5.09
CA MET A 344 11.36 4.78 -4.57
C MET A 344 12.32 3.61 -4.85
N GLU A 345 11.83 2.37 -4.82
CA GLU A 345 12.62 1.21 -5.20
C GLU A 345 11.88 0.35 -6.23
N LEU A 346 12.44 0.22 -7.43
CA LEU A 346 11.98 -0.71 -8.45
C LEU A 346 13.12 -1.61 -8.88
N GLN A 347 12.92 -2.94 -8.85
CA GLN A 347 13.95 -3.89 -9.27
C GLN A 347 14.32 -3.74 -10.74
N PRO A 348 15.61 -3.66 -11.10
CA PRO A 348 16.06 -3.56 -12.50
C PRO A 348 16.38 -4.92 -13.12
N GLY A 349 16.19 -6.02 -12.38
CA GLY A 349 16.57 -7.37 -12.80
C GLY A 349 16.28 -8.43 -11.74
N GLN A 350 17.13 -9.45 -11.66
CA GLN A 350 17.02 -10.51 -10.67
C GLN A 350 17.27 -9.97 -9.26
N ILE A 351 16.43 -10.39 -8.31
CA ILE A 351 16.66 -10.23 -6.87
C ILE A 351 17.39 -11.47 -6.30
N ASN A 352 17.77 -11.45 -5.01
CA ASN A 352 18.47 -12.59 -4.41
C ASN A 352 17.94 -13.04 -3.02
N TRP A 353 16.92 -12.37 -2.52
CA TRP A 353 16.37 -12.61 -1.18
C TRP A 353 15.00 -13.30 -1.19
N GLY A 354 14.50 -13.66 -2.36
CA GLY A 354 13.23 -14.37 -2.50
C GLY A 354 13.35 -15.87 -2.23
N SER A 355 12.22 -16.58 -2.07
CA SER A 355 12.16 -18.03 -1.98
C SER A 355 12.64 -18.72 -3.27
N TYR A 356 12.52 -18.04 -4.39
CA TYR A 356 13.18 -18.30 -5.67
C TYR A 356 13.52 -16.97 -6.33
N ASN A 357 14.54 -16.94 -7.19
CA ASN A 357 15.02 -15.70 -7.78
C ASN A 357 15.18 -15.88 -9.29
N ALA A 358 14.06 -15.76 -10.01
CA ALA A 358 14.06 -15.89 -11.46
C ALA A 358 14.50 -14.59 -12.13
N GLN A 359 15.22 -14.72 -13.25
CA GLN A 359 15.47 -13.57 -14.13
C GLN A 359 14.13 -13.09 -14.70
N PRO A 360 13.88 -11.77 -14.75
CA PRO A 360 12.72 -11.23 -15.45
C PRO A 360 12.64 -11.69 -16.91
N TYR A 361 11.43 -11.85 -17.42
CA TYR A 361 11.20 -12.12 -18.83
C TYR A 361 11.75 -10.98 -19.69
N PRO A 362 12.25 -11.23 -20.90
CA PRO A 362 12.66 -10.14 -21.80
C PRO A 362 11.52 -9.13 -22.03
N GLY A 363 11.79 -7.85 -21.81
CA GLY A 363 10.81 -6.77 -21.87
C GLY A 363 10.07 -6.49 -20.55
N ALA A 364 10.14 -7.37 -19.56
CA ALA A 364 9.38 -7.21 -18.31
C ALA A 364 9.79 -5.95 -17.55
N VAL A 365 11.09 -5.62 -17.46
CA VAL A 365 11.53 -4.41 -16.76
C VAL A 365 11.04 -3.14 -17.47
N ARG A 366 11.08 -3.10 -18.80
CA ARG A 366 10.50 -2.00 -19.59
C ARG A 366 8.99 -1.89 -19.36
N MET A 367 8.28 -3.02 -19.34
CA MET A 367 6.84 -3.09 -19.09
C MET A 367 6.50 -2.56 -17.69
N TRP A 368 7.27 -2.89 -16.64
CA TRP A 368 7.02 -2.39 -15.28
C TRP A 368 7.13 -0.88 -15.19
N VAL A 369 8.15 -0.29 -15.83
CA VAL A 369 8.32 1.18 -15.87
C VAL A 369 7.16 1.85 -16.61
N TRP A 370 6.71 1.28 -17.73
CA TRP A 370 5.55 1.80 -18.45
C TRP A 370 4.23 1.63 -17.69
N HIS A 371 4.06 0.52 -16.98
CA HIS A 371 2.89 0.33 -16.11
C HIS A 371 2.88 1.38 -14.99
N SER A 372 4.01 1.60 -14.35
CA SER A 372 4.18 2.65 -13.33
C SER A 372 3.82 4.03 -13.89
N PHE A 373 4.25 4.33 -15.12
CA PHE A 373 3.85 5.56 -15.80
C PHE A 373 2.33 5.63 -15.99
N GLY A 374 1.74 4.59 -16.57
CA GLY A 374 0.29 4.52 -16.84
C GLY A 374 -0.56 4.67 -15.60
N MET A 375 -0.12 4.12 -14.48
CA MET A 375 -0.77 4.22 -13.16
C MET A 375 -0.65 5.60 -12.52
N GLY A 376 0.24 6.50 -12.97
CA GLY A 376 0.34 7.85 -12.43
C GLY A 376 1.57 8.14 -11.57
N GLU A 377 2.52 7.20 -11.47
CA GLU A 377 3.75 7.41 -10.69
C GLU A 377 4.52 8.63 -11.15
N LYS A 378 4.87 9.53 -10.22
CA LYS A 378 5.54 10.80 -10.55
C LYS A 378 7.02 10.62 -10.84
N PHE A 379 7.63 9.56 -10.34
CA PHE A 379 9.01 9.15 -10.65
C PHE A 379 9.17 7.65 -10.48
N ALA A 380 10.23 7.09 -11.09
CA ALA A 380 10.66 5.71 -10.85
C ALA A 380 12.13 5.70 -10.48
N CYS A 381 12.44 5.34 -9.23
CA CYS A 381 13.81 5.14 -8.74
C CYS A 381 14.11 3.64 -8.70
N THR A 382 15.27 3.23 -9.20
CA THR A 382 15.63 1.81 -9.27
C THR A 382 16.63 1.41 -8.21
N TYR A 383 16.43 0.26 -7.60
CA TYR A 383 17.35 -0.39 -6.69
C TYR A 383 18.03 -1.55 -7.39
N ARG A 384 19.29 -1.41 -7.80
CA ARG A 384 20.26 -0.36 -7.55
C ARG A 384 21.12 -0.09 -8.80
N TYR A 385 22.01 0.92 -8.73
CA TYR A 385 22.86 1.26 -9.87
C TYR A 385 23.77 0.12 -10.29
N ARG A 386 24.49 -0.48 -9.35
CA ARG A 386 25.48 -1.52 -9.66
C ARG A 386 25.29 -2.74 -8.79
N GLN A 387 25.38 -3.93 -9.41
CA GLN A 387 25.36 -5.20 -8.67
C GLN A 387 26.49 -5.24 -7.66
N PRO A 388 26.24 -5.52 -6.35
CA PRO A 388 27.28 -5.57 -5.34
C PRO A 388 28.20 -6.77 -5.52
N LEU A 389 29.48 -6.57 -5.15
CA LEU A 389 30.50 -7.63 -5.20
C LEU A 389 30.59 -8.41 -3.89
N ILE A 390 30.10 -7.83 -2.80
CA ILE A 390 30.20 -8.34 -1.43
C ILE A 390 28.90 -8.07 -0.68
N GLY A 391 28.70 -8.74 0.44
CA GLY A 391 27.54 -8.59 1.31
C GLY A 391 26.38 -9.52 0.96
N GLY A 392 25.24 -9.35 1.61
CA GLY A 392 24.08 -10.24 1.48
C GLY A 392 23.39 -10.21 0.12
N GLU A 393 23.63 -9.18 -0.68
CA GLU A 393 22.92 -8.94 -1.95
C GLU A 393 23.78 -9.13 -3.20
N GLN A 394 24.82 -9.98 -3.14
CA GLN A 394 25.76 -10.20 -4.25
C GLN A 394 25.10 -10.60 -5.57
N TYR A 395 23.96 -11.28 -5.53
CA TYR A 395 23.22 -11.73 -6.70
C TYR A 395 22.06 -10.81 -7.08
N HIS A 396 21.89 -9.67 -6.38
CA HIS A 396 20.89 -8.67 -6.74
C HIS A 396 21.41 -7.86 -7.93
N ASN A 397 20.73 -7.97 -9.08
CA ASN A 397 21.14 -7.25 -10.28
C ASN A 397 21.00 -5.74 -10.09
N GLY A 398 21.92 -4.99 -10.68
CA GLY A 398 21.85 -3.54 -10.81
C GLY A 398 21.52 -3.12 -12.25
N ILE A 399 21.51 -1.79 -12.47
CA ILE A 399 21.53 -1.21 -13.82
C ILE A 399 22.83 -1.60 -14.55
N MET A 400 23.94 -1.66 -13.81
CA MET A 400 25.23 -2.07 -14.31
C MET A 400 25.58 -3.48 -13.81
N GLU A 401 26.27 -4.24 -14.64
CA GLU A 401 26.88 -5.52 -14.27
C GLU A 401 27.96 -5.35 -13.18
N THR A 402 28.52 -6.45 -12.71
CA THR A 402 29.55 -6.47 -11.67
C THR A 402 30.82 -5.69 -12.03
N ASP A 403 31.14 -5.54 -13.33
CA ASP A 403 32.27 -4.75 -13.80
C ASP A 403 32.08 -3.23 -13.62
N GLY A 404 30.81 -2.78 -13.42
CA GLY A 404 30.44 -1.38 -13.29
C GLY A 404 30.61 -0.56 -14.59
N ILE A 405 30.75 -1.23 -15.73
CA ILE A 405 30.95 -0.63 -17.05
C ILE A 405 29.84 -1.07 -18.02
N THR A 406 29.52 -2.35 -18.02
CA THR A 406 28.50 -2.95 -18.88
C THR A 406 27.10 -2.71 -18.31
N VAL A 407 26.20 -2.17 -19.13
CA VAL A 407 24.79 -2.04 -18.76
C VAL A 407 24.12 -3.41 -18.81
N ALA A 408 23.55 -3.84 -17.70
CA ALA A 408 22.85 -5.11 -17.57
C ALA A 408 21.60 -5.16 -18.49
N ARG A 409 21.11 -6.36 -18.78
CA ARG A 409 19.94 -6.54 -19.65
C ARG A 409 18.71 -5.74 -19.14
N GLY A 410 18.35 -5.93 -17.87
CA GLY A 410 17.25 -5.19 -17.27
C GLY A 410 17.53 -3.69 -17.14
N GLY A 411 18.80 -3.32 -16.96
CA GLY A 411 19.23 -1.91 -16.99
C GLY A 411 19.00 -1.26 -18.37
N LYS A 412 19.25 -1.96 -19.47
CA LYS A 412 18.93 -1.48 -20.81
C LYS A 412 17.43 -1.26 -21.00
N GLU A 413 16.60 -2.21 -20.55
CA GLU A 413 15.15 -2.13 -20.60
C GLU A 413 14.61 -0.95 -19.76
N PHE A 414 15.15 -0.74 -18.55
CA PHE A 414 14.78 0.37 -17.67
C PHE A 414 15.10 1.73 -18.30
N VAL A 415 16.33 1.89 -18.78
CA VAL A 415 16.80 3.12 -19.45
C VAL A 415 15.99 3.39 -20.72
N GLN A 416 15.71 2.36 -21.53
CA GLN A 416 14.86 2.48 -22.71
C GLN A 416 13.49 3.05 -22.37
N ALA A 417 12.81 2.50 -21.34
CA ALA A 417 11.50 2.98 -20.93
C ALA A 417 11.54 4.45 -20.48
N LEU A 418 12.55 4.85 -19.69
CA LEU A 418 12.72 6.26 -19.29
C LEU A 418 12.91 7.18 -20.50
N GLN A 419 13.70 6.78 -21.49
CA GLN A 419 13.93 7.58 -22.71
C GLN A 419 12.66 7.69 -23.56
N GLU A 420 11.91 6.60 -23.71
CA GLU A 420 10.62 6.59 -24.40
C GLU A 420 9.62 7.54 -23.71
N ILE A 421 9.46 7.46 -22.38
CA ILE A 421 8.57 8.33 -21.60
C ILE A 421 9.02 9.80 -21.69
N LYS A 422 10.33 10.06 -21.62
CA LYS A 422 10.88 11.41 -21.76
C LYS A 422 10.61 12.03 -23.15
N SER A 423 10.43 11.22 -24.18
CA SER A 423 10.07 11.67 -25.53
C SER A 423 8.60 12.08 -25.66
N LEU A 424 7.75 11.72 -24.69
CA LEU A 424 6.35 12.11 -24.65
C LEU A 424 6.20 13.60 -24.34
N LYS A 425 5.17 14.21 -24.90
CA LYS A 425 4.76 15.58 -24.58
C LYS A 425 3.51 15.53 -23.71
N LYS A 426 3.45 16.35 -22.68
CA LYS A 426 2.22 16.49 -21.90
C LYS A 426 1.11 16.97 -22.83
N VAL A 427 0.08 16.15 -22.96
CA VAL A 427 -1.15 16.50 -23.65
C VAL A 427 -2.08 17.13 -22.63
N PRO A 428 -2.71 18.29 -22.89
CA PRO A 428 -3.70 18.84 -21.98
C PRO A 428 -4.79 17.80 -21.70
N GLU A 429 -4.95 17.46 -20.44
CA GLU A 429 -6.00 16.52 -20.04
C GLU A 429 -7.37 17.13 -20.35
N LYS A 430 -8.12 16.45 -21.18
CA LYS A 430 -9.55 16.67 -21.30
C LYS A 430 -10.24 15.71 -20.34
N PRO A 431 -11.30 16.15 -19.64
CA PRO A 431 -12.11 15.22 -18.84
C PRO A 431 -12.47 14.01 -19.71
N ASN A 432 -12.22 12.82 -19.19
CA ASN A 432 -12.63 11.57 -19.85
C ASN A 432 -13.88 11.03 -19.12
N PRO A 433 -15.09 11.29 -19.67
CA PRO A 433 -16.34 10.91 -19.01
C PRO A 433 -16.44 9.41 -18.74
N ASP A 434 -15.80 8.58 -19.58
CA ASP A 434 -15.83 7.14 -19.42
C ASP A 434 -14.97 6.68 -18.23
N LEU A 435 -13.82 7.33 -17.97
CA LEU A 435 -13.01 7.09 -16.78
C LEU A 435 -13.72 7.61 -15.52
N GLU A 436 -14.27 8.82 -15.59
CA GLU A 436 -14.99 9.42 -14.46
C GLU A 436 -16.24 8.59 -14.11
N GLY A 437 -16.96 8.09 -15.11
CA GLY A 437 -18.16 7.28 -14.95
C GLY A 437 -17.94 5.91 -14.32
N ARG A 438 -16.71 5.39 -14.33
CA ARG A 438 -16.32 4.12 -13.70
C ARG A 438 -15.32 4.27 -12.54
N ARG A 439 -15.02 5.51 -12.11
CA ARG A 439 -14.15 5.77 -10.98
C ARG A 439 -14.75 5.14 -9.71
N THR A 440 -13.93 4.42 -8.99
CA THR A 440 -14.37 3.58 -7.88
C THR A 440 -13.63 3.97 -6.61
N ALA A 441 -14.36 4.18 -5.52
CA ALA A 441 -13.78 4.21 -4.20
C ALA A 441 -13.69 2.79 -3.64
N PHE A 442 -12.64 2.53 -2.88
CA PHE A 442 -12.44 1.29 -2.15
C PHE A 442 -12.26 1.59 -0.67
N LEU A 443 -13.16 1.10 0.18
CA LEU A 443 -13.10 1.41 1.60
C LEU A 443 -11.97 0.65 2.27
N TRP A 444 -11.08 1.39 2.93
CA TRP A 444 -9.83 0.86 3.50
C TRP A 444 -9.70 1.15 4.99
N LYS A 445 -9.34 0.15 5.76
CA LYS A 445 -8.95 0.28 7.16
C LYS A 445 -8.03 -0.87 7.55
N MET A 446 -6.81 -0.58 7.95
CA MET A 446 -5.85 -1.62 8.36
C MET A 446 -6.38 -2.43 9.55
N ALA A 447 -7.03 -1.80 10.52
CA ALA A 447 -7.65 -2.48 11.65
C ALA A 447 -8.63 -3.58 11.24
N ASN A 448 -9.36 -3.40 10.12
CA ASN A 448 -10.27 -4.41 9.61
C ASN A 448 -9.54 -5.68 9.13
N LEU A 449 -8.40 -5.52 8.45
CA LEU A 449 -7.56 -6.64 8.02
C LEU A 449 -6.92 -7.34 9.22
N MET A 450 -6.42 -6.59 10.20
CA MET A 450 -5.85 -7.12 11.43
C MET A 450 -6.87 -7.96 12.21
N ASP A 451 -8.09 -7.45 12.41
CA ASP A 451 -9.15 -8.17 13.12
C ASP A 451 -9.57 -9.45 12.40
N MET A 452 -9.66 -9.43 11.07
CA MET A 452 -9.97 -10.63 10.29
C MET A 452 -8.87 -11.70 10.40
N GLU A 453 -7.60 -11.30 10.43
CA GLU A 453 -6.47 -12.23 10.61
C GLU A 453 -6.40 -12.80 12.04
N ASN A 454 -6.77 -12.01 13.06
CA ASN A 454 -6.87 -12.48 14.45
C ASN A 454 -8.03 -13.45 14.67
N GLY A 455 -9.12 -13.34 13.91
CA GLY A 455 -10.33 -14.16 14.00
C GLY A 455 -10.78 -14.69 12.65
N LYS A 456 -9.97 -15.53 12.00
CA LYS A 456 -10.23 -16.06 10.65
C LYS A 456 -11.52 -16.88 10.53
N HIS A 457 -11.96 -17.54 11.59
CA HIS A 457 -13.06 -18.49 11.65
C HIS A 457 -12.80 -19.80 10.86
N THR A 458 -12.07 -19.77 9.77
CA THR A 458 -11.54 -20.95 9.06
C THR A 458 -10.08 -20.72 8.67
N GLN A 459 -9.27 -21.78 8.69
CA GLN A 459 -7.87 -21.72 8.25
C GLN A 459 -7.72 -21.41 6.76
N GLN A 460 -8.78 -21.66 5.96
CA GLN A 460 -8.81 -21.37 4.53
C GLN A 460 -9.03 -19.86 4.24
N TRP A 461 -9.46 -19.09 5.23
CA TRP A 461 -9.67 -17.66 5.03
C TRP A 461 -8.35 -16.92 4.79
N ASN A 462 -8.31 -16.15 3.71
CA ASN A 462 -7.21 -15.27 3.37
C ASN A 462 -7.78 -13.88 3.04
N SER A 463 -7.65 -12.95 3.98
CA SER A 463 -8.22 -11.60 3.87
C SER A 463 -7.68 -10.83 2.68
N TRP A 464 -6.38 -10.98 2.38
CA TRP A 464 -5.74 -10.33 1.24
C TRP A 464 -6.24 -10.89 -0.08
N GLN A 465 -6.35 -12.22 -0.21
CA GLN A 465 -6.86 -12.83 -1.42
C GLN A 465 -8.32 -12.44 -1.68
N HIS A 466 -9.15 -12.39 -0.64
CA HIS A 466 -10.53 -11.92 -0.75
C HIS A 466 -10.60 -10.46 -1.19
N PHE A 467 -9.77 -9.59 -0.59
CA PHE A 467 -9.64 -8.19 -0.96
C PHE A 467 -9.23 -8.02 -2.44
N PHE A 468 -8.18 -8.73 -2.87
CA PHE A 468 -7.70 -8.68 -4.25
C PHE A 468 -8.67 -9.30 -5.25
N THR A 469 -9.57 -10.18 -4.84
CA THR A 469 -10.67 -10.66 -5.70
C THR A 469 -11.47 -9.48 -6.28
N TYR A 470 -11.84 -8.51 -5.47
CA TYR A 470 -12.58 -7.34 -5.92
C TYR A 470 -11.69 -6.34 -6.64
N TYR A 471 -10.53 -6.03 -6.09
CA TYR A 471 -9.61 -5.05 -6.65
C TYR A 471 -9.12 -5.45 -8.06
N GLU A 472 -8.69 -6.69 -8.25
CA GLU A 472 -8.27 -7.23 -9.55
C GLU A 472 -9.39 -7.11 -10.60
N ASN A 473 -10.62 -7.47 -10.23
CA ASN A 473 -11.74 -7.39 -11.13
C ASN A 473 -12.04 -5.95 -11.56
N LEU A 474 -11.89 -4.96 -10.68
CA LEU A 474 -11.98 -3.54 -11.03
C LEU A 474 -10.90 -3.15 -12.06
N LYS A 475 -9.67 -3.63 -11.90
CA LYS A 475 -8.59 -3.32 -12.84
C LYS A 475 -8.83 -3.95 -14.23
N THR A 476 -9.44 -5.15 -14.32
CA THR A 476 -9.84 -5.72 -15.62
C THR A 476 -10.91 -4.91 -16.34
N MET A 477 -11.68 -4.12 -15.61
CA MET A 477 -12.68 -3.18 -16.15
C MET A 477 -12.10 -1.79 -16.44
N GLY A 478 -10.80 -1.58 -16.18
CA GLY A 478 -10.12 -0.30 -16.37
C GLY A 478 -10.60 0.79 -15.40
N CYS A 479 -11.06 0.41 -14.22
CA CYS A 479 -11.54 1.36 -13.21
C CYS A 479 -10.36 2.02 -12.50
N PRO A 480 -10.26 3.36 -12.47
CA PRO A 480 -9.41 4.06 -11.51
C PRO A 480 -9.95 3.83 -10.09
N VAL A 481 -9.07 3.47 -9.14
CA VAL A 481 -9.46 3.19 -7.75
C VAL A 481 -8.85 4.23 -6.81
N THR A 482 -9.63 4.68 -5.84
CA THR A 482 -9.19 5.57 -4.76
C THR A 482 -9.54 4.92 -3.42
N PHE A 483 -8.57 4.80 -2.53
CA PHE A 483 -8.79 4.22 -1.21
C PHE A 483 -9.33 5.27 -0.24
N TRP A 484 -10.57 5.09 0.21
CA TRP A 484 -11.21 5.97 1.16
C TRP A 484 -11.08 5.46 2.60
N GLN A 485 -10.79 6.38 3.50
CA GLN A 485 -10.90 6.18 4.94
C GLN A 485 -12.34 6.50 5.41
N GLU A 486 -12.72 5.97 6.57
CA GLU A 486 -14.03 6.32 7.18
C GLU A 486 -14.20 7.82 7.42
N SER A 487 -13.10 8.56 7.58
CA SER A 487 -13.09 10.02 7.77
C SER A 487 -13.34 10.81 6.47
N ASP A 488 -13.05 10.23 5.30
CA ASP A 488 -13.17 10.94 4.02
C ASP A 488 -14.63 11.25 3.66
N GLU A 489 -14.87 12.24 2.82
CA GLU A 489 -16.19 12.53 2.28
C GLU A 489 -16.58 11.49 1.22
N PHE A 490 -17.71 10.78 1.43
CA PHE A 490 -18.24 9.83 0.46
C PHE A 490 -19.11 10.56 -0.57
N ASN A 491 -18.53 10.91 -1.72
CA ASN A 491 -19.17 11.72 -2.74
C ASN A 491 -19.43 10.92 -4.03
N PRO A 492 -20.70 10.56 -4.36
CA PRO A 492 -21.01 9.76 -5.55
C PRO A 492 -20.83 10.53 -6.87
N LYS A 493 -20.68 11.85 -6.85
CA LYS A 493 -20.39 12.63 -8.07
C LYS A 493 -18.94 12.44 -8.54
N THR A 494 -18.02 12.23 -7.61
CA THR A 494 -16.61 11.99 -7.92
C THR A 494 -16.28 10.50 -8.06
N HIS A 495 -16.95 9.65 -7.27
CA HIS A 495 -16.82 8.21 -7.28
C HIS A 495 -18.21 7.58 -7.30
N PRO A 496 -18.73 7.25 -8.48
CA PRO A 496 -20.07 6.65 -8.61
C PRO A 496 -20.21 5.27 -7.95
N PHE A 497 -19.08 4.60 -7.71
CA PHE A 497 -19.02 3.26 -7.11
C PHE A 497 -18.16 3.26 -5.84
N LEU A 498 -18.60 2.50 -4.83
CA LEU A 498 -17.86 2.23 -3.59
C LEU A 498 -17.89 0.73 -3.33
N VAL A 499 -16.71 0.13 -3.22
CA VAL A 499 -16.52 -1.29 -2.95
C VAL A 499 -15.92 -1.45 -1.56
N ALA A 500 -16.55 -2.24 -0.70
CA ALA A 500 -16.12 -2.49 0.68
C ALA A 500 -16.20 -4.01 0.99
N PRO A 501 -15.29 -4.83 0.42
CA PRO A 501 -15.33 -6.27 0.58
C PRO A 501 -14.88 -6.68 1.97
N ALA A 502 -15.62 -7.58 2.61
CA ALA A 502 -15.37 -8.07 3.96
C ALA A 502 -15.04 -6.96 4.97
N TYR A 503 -15.72 -5.82 4.85
CA TYR A 503 -15.52 -4.71 5.80
C TYR A 503 -16.23 -5.05 7.11
N GLN A 504 -15.55 -5.80 7.96
CA GLN A 504 -16.11 -6.48 9.12
C GLN A 504 -16.45 -5.53 10.28
N LEU A 505 -15.54 -4.56 10.54
CA LEU A 505 -15.69 -3.60 11.63
C LEU A 505 -16.55 -2.41 11.20
N MET A 506 -17.86 -2.46 11.46
CA MET A 506 -18.77 -1.36 11.14
C MET A 506 -19.60 -1.00 12.37
N ASP A 507 -19.85 0.30 12.54
CA ASP A 507 -20.85 0.81 13.46
C ASP A 507 -22.04 1.43 12.69
N TYR A 508 -23.11 1.75 13.42
CA TYR A 508 -24.29 2.40 12.82
C TYR A 508 -23.99 3.78 12.23
N LYS A 509 -22.92 4.46 12.69
CA LYS A 509 -22.50 5.76 12.15
C LYS A 509 -21.91 5.60 10.74
N LEU A 510 -21.05 4.61 10.54
CA LEU A 510 -20.51 4.28 9.22
C LEU A 510 -21.62 3.83 8.28
N VAL A 511 -22.54 2.96 8.75
CA VAL A 511 -23.67 2.49 7.94
C VAL A 511 -24.57 3.64 7.53
N ALA A 512 -24.85 4.61 8.42
CA ALA A 512 -25.62 5.81 8.07
C ALA A 512 -24.90 6.66 7.00
N LYS A 513 -23.56 6.73 7.04
CA LYS A 513 -22.75 7.42 6.03
C LYS A 513 -22.80 6.69 4.67
N LEU A 514 -22.70 5.37 4.67
CA LEU A 514 -22.87 4.54 3.47
C LEU A 514 -24.27 4.68 2.88
N LYS A 515 -25.30 4.65 3.72
CA LYS A 515 -26.70 4.89 3.29
C LYS A 515 -26.85 6.25 2.60
N LYS A 516 -26.32 7.31 3.21
CA LYS A 516 -26.37 8.66 2.62
C LYS A 516 -25.68 8.72 1.26
N TYR A 517 -24.50 8.09 1.13
CA TYR A 517 -23.80 7.98 -0.16
C TYR A 517 -24.68 7.33 -1.23
N VAL A 518 -25.36 6.22 -0.89
CA VAL A 518 -26.25 5.52 -1.81
C VAL A 518 -27.47 6.37 -2.15
N GLU A 519 -28.13 7.00 -1.17
CA GLU A 519 -29.28 7.88 -1.38
C GLU A 519 -28.98 9.02 -2.37
N LEU A 520 -27.74 9.52 -2.37
CA LEU A 520 -27.27 10.59 -3.26
C LEU A 520 -26.90 10.11 -4.68
N GLY A 521 -26.91 8.80 -4.94
CA GLY A 521 -26.66 8.21 -6.25
C GLY A 521 -25.44 7.29 -6.35
N GLY A 522 -24.80 6.97 -5.24
CA GLY A 522 -23.67 6.04 -5.20
C GLY A 522 -24.13 4.58 -5.29
N ASN A 523 -23.28 3.73 -5.90
CA ASN A 523 -23.49 2.30 -6.01
C ASN A 523 -22.51 1.58 -5.08
N LEU A 524 -23.04 0.98 -4.01
CA LEU A 524 -22.28 0.32 -2.96
C LEU A 524 -22.23 -1.18 -3.20
N VAL A 525 -21.04 -1.76 -3.10
CA VAL A 525 -20.81 -3.22 -3.08
C VAL A 525 -20.27 -3.61 -1.73
N LEU A 526 -20.96 -4.51 -1.05
CA LEU A 526 -20.56 -5.18 0.17
C LEU A 526 -20.41 -6.68 -0.10
N SER A 527 -19.63 -7.38 0.70
CA SER A 527 -19.47 -8.84 0.56
C SER A 527 -19.60 -9.55 1.91
N VAL A 528 -19.42 -10.85 1.90
CA VAL A 528 -19.36 -11.70 3.10
C VAL A 528 -18.62 -11.00 4.26
N ARG A 529 -19.01 -11.27 5.49
CA ARG A 529 -18.46 -10.70 6.72
C ARG A 529 -18.66 -9.19 6.91
N SER A 530 -19.16 -8.42 5.95
CA SER A 530 -19.37 -6.97 6.12
C SER A 530 -20.32 -6.67 7.28
N GLY A 531 -19.92 -5.75 8.18
CA GLY A 531 -20.72 -5.35 9.34
C GLY A 531 -20.88 -6.44 10.43
N GLN A 532 -20.09 -7.50 10.40
CA GLN A 532 -20.19 -8.63 11.32
C GLN A 532 -19.86 -8.25 12.76
N LYS A 533 -18.96 -7.28 12.94
CA LYS A 533 -18.44 -6.86 14.25
C LYS A 533 -18.54 -5.35 14.43
N ASN A 534 -18.63 -4.94 15.69
CA ASN A 534 -18.49 -3.53 16.08
C ASN A 534 -17.00 -3.08 16.05
N PRO A 535 -16.69 -1.79 16.20
CA PRO A 535 -15.32 -1.29 16.17
C PRO A 535 -14.35 -1.89 17.21
N SER A 536 -14.86 -2.52 18.26
CA SER A 536 -14.05 -3.25 19.25
C SER A 536 -13.78 -4.71 18.87
N GLY A 537 -14.27 -5.16 17.71
CA GLY A 537 -14.13 -6.54 17.25
C GLY A 537 -15.15 -7.52 17.84
N HIS A 538 -16.18 -7.04 18.56
CA HIS A 538 -17.24 -7.88 19.10
C HIS A 538 -18.34 -8.12 18.07
N LEU A 539 -18.90 -9.33 18.05
CA LEU A 539 -20.13 -9.60 17.31
C LEU A 539 -21.29 -8.75 17.84
N TRP A 540 -22.23 -8.45 16.96
CA TRP A 540 -23.45 -7.75 17.36
C TRP A 540 -24.41 -8.69 18.07
N GLU A 541 -25.05 -8.19 19.13
CA GLU A 541 -26.11 -8.90 19.80
C GLU A 541 -27.37 -9.00 18.90
N GLY A 542 -28.06 -10.11 18.95
CA GLY A 542 -29.32 -10.38 18.27
C GLY A 542 -29.15 -11.01 16.89
N GLN A 543 -28.71 -10.29 15.89
CA GLN A 543 -28.59 -10.79 14.52
C GLN A 543 -27.18 -10.63 13.96
N LEU A 544 -26.75 -11.63 13.19
CA LEU A 544 -25.49 -11.54 12.44
C LEU A 544 -25.53 -10.30 11.52
N GLN A 545 -24.48 -9.52 11.51
CA GLN A 545 -24.31 -8.34 10.66
C GLN A 545 -25.42 -7.26 10.86
N ALA A 546 -25.97 -7.18 12.07
CA ALA A 546 -27.12 -6.34 12.41
C ALA A 546 -27.10 -4.91 11.82
N PRO A 547 -25.96 -4.18 11.78
CA PRO A 547 -25.95 -2.81 11.27
C PRO A 547 -26.29 -2.67 9.79
N ILE A 548 -25.99 -3.69 8.96
CA ILE A 548 -26.18 -3.60 7.49
C ILE A 548 -27.45 -4.25 6.97
N LEU A 549 -28.22 -4.96 7.80
CA LEU A 549 -29.38 -5.75 7.35
C LEU A 549 -30.41 -4.89 6.60
N ASP A 550 -30.77 -3.74 7.17
CA ASP A 550 -31.66 -2.79 6.51
C ASP A 550 -31.03 -2.15 5.26
N LEU A 551 -29.71 -2.01 5.22
CA LEU A 551 -29.01 -1.46 4.07
C LEU A 551 -29.04 -2.44 2.89
N ILE A 552 -28.82 -3.74 3.14
CA ILE A 552 -28.85 -4.77 2.10
C ILE A 552 -30.28 -5.27 1.78
N GLY A 553 -31.26 -5.00 2.64
CA GLY A 553 -32.65 -5.48 2.51
C GLY A 553 -32.79 -6.99 2.68
N GLY A 554 -31.93 -7.57 3.49
CA GLY A 554 -31.88 -8.98 3.78
C GLY A 554 -31.38 -9.28 5.18
N ASN A 555 -31.61 -10.50 5.65
CA ASN A 555 -31.10 -11.03 6.91
C ASN A 555 -30.07 -12.11 6.62
N VAL A 556 -28.98 -12.15 7.39
CA VAL A 556 -28.02 -13.26 7.39
C VAL A 556 -28.49 -14.27 8.43
N LYS A 557 -28.96 -15.42 7.99
CA LYS A 557 -29.48 -16.48 8.87
C LYS A 557 -28.36 -17.21 9.61
N TYR A 558 -27.34 -17.59 8.87
CA TYR A 558 -26.13 -18.24 9.36
C TYR A 558 -25.05 -18.14 8.29
N VAL A 559 -23.84 -18.49 8.66
CA VAL A 559 -22.69 -18.58 7.76
C VAL A 559 -22.28 -20.06 7.61
N ASP A 560 -21.74 -20.40 6.46
CA ASP A 560 -21.26 -21.77 6.19
C ASP A 560 -19.89 -21.77 5.51
N GLN A 561 -19.19 -22.87 5.70
CA GLN A 561 -17.85 -23.13 5.19
C GLN A 561 -17.72 -24.62 4.90
N LEU A 562 -17.05 -24.96 3.83
CA LEU A 562 -16.88 -26.32 3.40
C LEU A 562 -15.44 -26.81 3.60
N PRO A 563 -15.21 -28.09 3.83
CA PRO A 563 -13.87 -28.65 3.88
C PRO A 563 -13.13 -28.44 2.55
N ALA A 564 -11.80 -28.31 2.59
CA ALA A 564 -10.97 -28.25 1.40
C ALA A 564 -11.24 -29.48 0.50
N GLY A 565 -11.39 -29.25 -0.80
CA GLY A 565 -11.73 -30.27 -1.78
C GLY A 565 -13.24 -30.55 -1.95
N THR A 566 -14.09 -29.85 -1.15
CA THR A 566 -15.55 -29.83 -1.31
C THR A 566 -15.98 -28.47 -1.83
N SER A 567 -17.02 -28.41 -2.64
CA SER A 567 -17.59 -27.14 -3.10
C SER A 567 -19.11 -27.17 -3.07
N GLY A 568 -19.71 -26.03 -2.76
CA GLY A 568 -21.11 -25.71 -3.01
C GLY A 568 -21.25 -24.93 -4.29
N LYS A 569 -22.48 -24.76 -4.79
CA LYS A 569 -22.80 -24.09 -6.04
C LYS A 569 -23.72 -22.91 -5.83
N ILE A 570 -23.44 -21.83 -6.55
CA ILE A 570 -24.27 -20.64 -6.64
C ILE A 570 -24.64 -20.40 -8.11
N SER A 571 -25.92 -20.24 -8.39
CA SER A 571 -26.38 -19.77 -9.72
C SER A 571 -26.35 -18.26 -9.81
N PHE A 572 -25.82 -17.75 -10.91
CA PHE A 572 -25.84 -16.34 -11.30
C PHE A 572 -25.94 -16.21 -12.82
N ASP A 573 -26.95 -15.46 -13.30
CA ASP A 573 -27.21 -15.27 -14.73
C ASP A 573 -27.19 -16.59 -15.55
N GLY A 574 -27.79 -17.65 -14.99
CA GLY A 574 -27.93 -18.95 -15.66
C GLY A 574 -26.68 -19.83 -15.66
N LYS A 575 -25.63 -19.45 -14.94
CA LYS A 575 -24.40 -20.23 -14.75
C LYS A 575 -24.20 -20.57 -13.28
N ASN A 576 -23.54 -21.71 -13.05
CA ASN A 576 -23.15 -22.13 -11.71
C ASN A 576 -21.68 -21.79 -11.44
N HIS A 577 -21.42 -21.32 -10.21
CA HIS A 577 -20.11 -20.96 -9.69
C HIS A 577 -19.86 -21.74 -8.40
N ASP A 578 -18.67 -22.30 -8.25
CA ASP A 578 -18.28 -23.05 -7.08
C ASP A 578 -17.75 -22.14 -5.97
N TRP A 579 -18.11 -22.47 -4.71
CA TRP A 579 -17.58 -21.83 -3.51
C TRP A 579 -17.16 -22.86 -2.46
N THR A 580 -16.23 -22.49 -1.56
CA THR A 580 -15.75 -23.40 -0.50
C THR A 580 -15.54 -22.64 0.81
N VAL A 581 -14.90 -21.48 0.76
CA VAL A 581 -14.33 -20.83 1.95
C VAL A 581 -15.38 -20.14 2.81
N TRP A 582 -16.38 -19.50 2.17
CA TRP A 582 -17.38 -18.72 2.90
C TRP A 582 -18.67 -18.50 2.11
N ALA A 583 -19.79 -18.74 2.77
CA ALA A 583 -21.11 -18.32 2.31
C ALA A 583 -21.95 -17.77 3.46
N ASP A 584 -22.58 -16.64 3.25
CA ASP A 584 -23.67 -16.09 4.08
C ASP A 584 -25.00 -16.54 3.47
N ILE A 585 -25.78 -17.28 4.24
CA ILE A 585 -27.08 -17.79 3.81
C ILE A 585 -28.13 -16.69 4.12
N LEU A 586 -28.69 -16.14 3.07
CA LEU A 586 -29.50 -14.94 3.14
C LEU A 586 -31.01 -15.22 3.11
N GLU A 587 -31.79 -14.30 3.64
CA GLU A 587 -33.23 -14.23 3.53
C GLU A 587 -33.64 -12.79 3.17
N VAL A 588 -34.49 -12.62 2.15
CA VAL A 588 -34.95 -11.28 1.74
C VAL A 588 -35.93 -10.73 2.77
N GLN A 589 -35.77 -9.48 3.21
CA GLN A 589 -36.76 -8.78 4.03
C GLN A 589 -38.00 -8.47 3.20
N ASN A 590 -39.18 -8.92 3.68
CA ASN A 590 -40.43 -8.67 2.99
C ASN A 590 -40.84 -7.20 3.05
N GLN A 591 -40.57 -6.54 4.15
CA GLN A 591 -40.87 -5.11 4.39
C GLN A 591 -39.57 -4.43 4.91
N PRO A 592 -38.68 -4.00 4.02
CA PRO A 592 -37.44 -3.30 4.45
C PRO A 592 -37.81 -1.93 5.03
N ALA A 593 -37.04 -1.45 6.00
CA ALA A 593 -37.27 -0.16 6.67
C ALA A 593 -37.18 1.03 5.70
N TYR A 594 -36.48 0.90 4.59
CA TYR A 594 -36.38 1.93 3.53
C TYR A 594 -35.91 1.29 2.20
N GLY A 595 -36.03 2.02 1.10
CA GLY A 595 -35.63 1.58 -0.23
C GLY A 595 -36.58 0.53 -0.86
N SER A 596 -36.17 -0.05 -1.99
CA SER A 596 -36.92 -1.13 -2.63
C SER A 596 -36.74 -2.46 -1.91
N LYS A 597 -37.67 -3.42 -2.12
CA LYS A 597 -37.40 -4.82 -1.77
C LYS A 597 -36.16 -5.29 -2.55
N ALA A 598 -35.32 -6.12 -1.93
CA ALA A 598 -34.13 -6.63 -2.59
C ALA A 598 -34.49 -7.65 -3.68
N GLU A 599 -33.83 -7.50 -4.83
CA GLU A 599 -33.81 -8.47 -5.92
C GLU A 599 -32.80 -9.56 -5.58
N VAL A 600 -33.13 -10.82 -5.85
CA VAL A 600 -32.20 -11.94 -5.72
C VAL A 600 -31.49 -12.12 -7.04
N TRP A 601 -30.21 -11.79 -7.09
CA TRP A 601 -29.38 -11.95 -8.28
C TRP A 601 -28.75 -13.34 -8.37
N GLY A 602 -28.42 -13.97 -7.23
CA GLY A 602 -27.86 -15.30 -7.16
C GLY A 602 -28.47 -16.14 -6.03
N LYS A 603 -28.48 -17.46 -6.19
CA LYS A 603 -29.02 -18.42 -5.24
C LYS A 603 -28.08 -19.59 -5.04
N HIS A 604 -28.12 -20.18 -3.85
CA HIS A 604 -27.52 -21.47 -3.58
C HIS A 604 -28.26 -22.58 -4.33
N GLU A 605 -27.56 -23.45 -5.04
CA GLU A 605 -28.14 -24.54 -5.85
C GLU A 605 -28.09 -25.89 -5.16
N ASP A 606 -27.25 -26.02 -4.16
CA ASP A 606 -27.03 -27.26 -3.41
C ASP A 606 -26.95 -26.99 -1.91
N GLN A 607 -26.50 -27.99 -1.16
CA GLN A 607 -26.50 -28.01 0.30
C GLN A 607 -27.94 -28.06 0.86
N PHE A 608 -28.09 -28.13 2.18
CA PHE A 608 -29.40 -28.16 2.83
C PHE A 608 -30.16 -26.83 2.77
N PHE A 609 -29.53 -25.79 2.32
CA PHE A 609 -30.08 -24.46 2.11
C PHE A 609 -30.27 -24.09 0.63
N ALA A 610 -30.30 -25.07 -0.27
CA ALA A 610 -30.57 -24.86 -1.69
C ALA A 610 -31.83 -23.98 -1.91
N GLY A 611 -31.78 -23.04 -2.87
CA GLY A 611 -32.83 -22.06 -3.14
C GLY A 611 -32.75 -20.78 -2.32
N SER A 612 -31.93 -20.74 -1.24
CA SER A 612 -31.72 -19.51 -0.47
C SER A 612 -30.94 -18.47 -1.29
N PRO A 613 -31.24 -17.18 -1.10
CA PRO A 613 -30.48 -16.11 -1.74
C PRO A 613 -29.00 -16.13 -1.33
N ALA A 614 -28.12 -15.85 -2.28
CA ALA A 614 -26.67 -15.70 -2.10
C ALA A 614 -26.20 -14.30 -2.49
N ILE A 615 -26.88 -13.65 -3.43
CA ILE A 615 -26.57 -12.29 -3.87
C ILE A 615 -27.83 -11.46 -3.88
N LEU A 616 -27.78 -10.30 -3.20
CA LEU A 616 -28.88 -9.34 -3.14
C LEU A 616 -28.50 -8.03 -3.82
N HIS A 617 -29.46 -7.45 -4.53
CA HIS A 617 -29.34 -6.11 -5.10
C HIS A 617 -30.62 -5.31 -4.83
N ARG A 618 -30.48 -4.02 -4.51
CA ARG A 618 -31.63 -3.15 -4.31
C ARG A 618 -31.31 -1.67 -4.57
N SER A 619 -32.34 -0.90 -4.85
CA SER A 619 -32.25 0.56 -5.00
C SER A 619 -32.58 1.27 -3.69
N ILE A 620 -31.84 2.33 -3.37
CA ILE A 620 -32.09 3.23 -2.24
C ILE A 620 -31.84 4.66 -2.73
N GLY A 621 -32.89 5.49 -2.72
CA GLY A 621 -32.81 6.84 -3.28
C GLY A 621 -32.45 6.82 -4.76
N LYS A 622 -31.29 7.43 -5.11
CA LYS A 622 -30.82 7.51 -6.50
C LYS A 622 -29.76 6.45 -6.83
N GLY A 623 -29.30 5.71 -5.86
CA GLY A 623 -28.24 4.71 -6.00
C GLY A 623 -28.70 3.30 -5.67
N SER A 624 -27.73 2.41 -5.48
CA SER A 624 -28.00 0.99 -5.21
C SER A 624 -27.02 0.37 -4.23
N VAL A 625 -27.43 -0.76 -3.63
CA VAL A 625 -26.57 -1.63 -2.81
C VAL A 625 -26.61 -3.03 -3.39
N THR A 626 -25.42 -3.62 -3.57
CA THR A 626 -25.24 -5.02 -3.94
C THR A 626 -24.49 -5.73 -2.81
N TYR A 627 -25.06 -6.82 -2.33
CA TYR A 627 -24.42 -7.68 -1.33
C TYR A 627 -24.06 -9.02 -1.95
N VAL A 628 -22.78 -9.36 -1.93
CA VAL A 628 -22.25 -10.64 -2.44
C VAL A 628 -22.00 -11.55 -1.25
N GLY A 629 -22.98 -12.41 -0.92
CA GLY A 629 -22.96 -13.30 0.24
C GLY A 629 -22.13 -14.57 0.06
N THR A 630 -21.17 -14.58 -0.84
CA THR A 630 -20.27 -15.72 -1.04
C THR A 630 -18.91 -15.29 -1.57
N TRP A 631 -17.92 -16.17 -1.45
CA TRP A 631 -16.62 -16.03 -2.10
C TRP A 631 -16.38 -17.21 -3.04
N SER A 632 -16.39 -16.93 -4.34
CA SER A 632 -16.23 -17.97 -5.37
C SER A 632 -14.78 -18.47 -5.48
N ASN A 633 -14.62 -19.76 -5.84
CA ASN A 633 -13.31 -20.40 -5.91
C ASN A 633 -12.40 -19.83 -7.02
N ASP A 634 -13.00 -19.37 -8.12
CA ASP A 634 -12.32 -18.85 -9.30
C ASP A 634 -12.40 -17.33 -9.43
N GLN A 635 -13.10 -16.66 -8.52
CA GLN A 635 -13.32 -15.20 -8.49
C GLN A 635 -14.11 -14.66 -9.71
N GLU A 636 -14.69 -15.56 -10.51
CA GLU A 636 -15.42 -15.17 -11.72
C GLU A 636 -16.83 -14.66 -11.38
N LEU A 637 -17.45 -15.20 -10.34
CA LEU A 637 -18.75 -14.73 -9.86
C LEU A 637 -18.68 -13.24 -9.47
N GLU A 638 -17.70 -12.85 -8.68
CA GLU A 638 -17.50 -11.46 -8.24
C GLU A 638 -17.26 -10.54 -9.45
N ARG A 639 -16.50 -11.01 -10.44
CA ARG A 639 -16.27 -10.28 -11.69
C ARG A 639 -17.58 -10.02 -12.45
N LEU A 640 -18.41 -11.04 -12.60
CA LEU A 640 -19.69 -10.94 -13.29
C LEU A 640 -20.68 -10.05 -12.55
N VAL A 641 -20.72 -10.13 -11.21
CA VAL A 641 -21.57 -9.26 -10.37
C VAL A 641 -21.16 -7.80 -10.51
N LEU A 642 -19.87 -7.49 -10.43
CA LEU A 642 -19.36 -6.13 -10.63
C LEU A 642 -19.71 -5.63 -12.02
N ARG A 643 -19.43 -6.39 -13.08
CA ARG A 643 -19.77 -6.01 -14.45
C ARG A 643 -21.25 -5.69 -14.62
N LYS A 644 -22.13 -6.58 -14.13
CA LYS A 644 -23.58 -6.37 -14.20
C LYS A 644 -23.99 -5.06 -13.51
N LEU A 645 -23.39 -4.74 -12.35
CA LEU A 645 -23.66 -3.51 -11.64
C LEU A 645 -23.24 -2.28 -12.46
N TYR A 646 -22.03 -2.27 -13.01
CA TYR A 646 -21.52 -1.13 -13.79
C TYR A 646 -22.30 -0.94 -15.08
N GLU A 647 -22.61 -2.02 -15.80
CA GLU A 647 -23.42 -1.99 -17.01
C GLU A 647 -24.86 -1.52 -16.74
N LYS A 648 -25.47 -1.92 -15.61
CA LYS A 648 -26.80 -1.45 -15.18
C LYS A 648 -26.85 0.08 -14.96
N THR A 649 -25.70 0.70 -14.65
CA THR A 649 -25.58 2.16 -14.49
C THR A 649 -25.13 2.87 -15.76
N ASN A 650 -25.00 2.16 -16.88
CA ASN A 650 -24.45 2.65 -18.15
C ASN A 650 -22.98 3.13 -18.07
N ALA A 651 -22.22 2.67 -17.09
CA ALA A 651 -20.79 2.94 -17.03
C ALA A 651 -20.06 2.19 -18.13
N LYS A 652 -19.26 2.89 -18.93
CA LYS A 652 -18.46 2.28 -19.97
C LYS A 652 -17.20 1.65 -19.35
N ILE A 653 -17.18 0.33 -19.26
CA ILE A 653 -16.10 -0.47 -18.73
C ILE A 653 -15.30 -1.16 -19.83
N LEU A 654 -14.04 -1.45 -19.56
CA LEU A 654 -13.20 -2.29 -20.41
C LEU A 654 -13.52 -3.78 -20.16
N ASN A 655 -13.03 -4.63 -21.06
CA ASN A 655 -13.12 -6.09 -20.91
C ASN A 655 -11.74 -6.70 -21.13
N MET A 656 -10.83 -6.41 -20.20
CA MET A 656 -9.48 -6.93 -20.30
C MET A 656 -9.39 -8.35 -19.71
N PRO A 657 -8.54 -9.21 -20.25
CA PRO A 657 -8.16 -10.45 -19.58
C PRO A 657 -7.53 -10.16 -18.21
N ARG A 658 -7.61 -11.10 -17.28
CA ARG A 658 -6.87 -11.00 -16.01
C ARG A 658 -5.38 -10.78 -16.27
N TYR A 659 -4.75 -9.95 -15.45
CA TYR A 659 -3.33 -9.59 -15.53
C TYR A 659 -2.93 -8.86 -16.83
N VAL A 660 -3.90 -8.30 -17.55
CA VAL A 660 -3.70 -7.31 -18.61
C VAL A 660 -4.30 -5.99 -18.13
N PHE A 661 -3.46 -4.99 -17.93
CA PHE A 661 -3.86 -3.71 -17.38
C PHE A 661 -3.93 -2.65 -18.46
N THR A 662 -4.90 -1.76 -18.36
CA THR A 662 -5.05 -0.62 -19.28
C THR A 662 -5.41 0.62 -18.46
N ASP A 663 -4.48 1.54 -18.40
CA ASP A 663 -4.57 2.76 -17.59
C ASP A 663 -4.36 4.00 -18.45
N PHE A 664 -4.77 5.17 -17.95
CA PHE A 664 -4.71 6.44 -18.67
C PHE A 664 -4.01 7.51 -17.86
N ARG A 665 -3.05 8.20 -18.48
CA ARG A 665 -2.33 9.31 -17.87
C ARG A 665 -1.84 10.33 -18.89
N ASP A 666 -1.98 11.61 -18.59
CA ASP A 666 -1.43 12.74 -19.36
C ASP A 666 -1.77 12.69 -20.87
N GLY A 667 -2.95 12.15 -21.23
CA GLY A 667 -3.40 11.99 -22.62
C GLY A 667 -2.99 10.66 -23.28
N TYR A 668 -2.31 9.78 -22.57
CA TYR A 668 -1.84 8.48 -23.07
C TYR A 668 -2.55 7.33 -22.38
N TRP A 669 -3.00 6.37 -23.18
CA TRP A 669 -3.41 5.05 -22.74
C TRP A 669 -2.20 4.12 -22.75
N VAL A 670 -2.08 3.28 -21.72
CA VAL A 670 -1.02 2.29 -21.59
C VAL A 670 -1.63 0.94 -21.32
N THR A 671 -1.45 -0.03 -22.22
CA THR A 671 -1.79 -1.43 -21.98
C THR A 671 -0.53 -2.25 -21.77
N VAL A 672 -0.51 -3.07 -20.71
CA VAL A 672 0.60 -3.97 -20.36
C VAL A 672 0.10 -5.38 -20.16
N ASN A 673 0.91 -6.38 -20.53
CA ASN A 673 0.50 -7.78 -20.48
C ASN A 673 1.44 -8.63 -19.61
N TYR A 674 0.93 -9.05 -18.44
CA TYR A 674 1.61 -9.92 -17.48
C TYR A 674 1.28 -11.42 -17.68
N THR A 675 0.74 -11.80 -18.83
CA THR A 675 0.39 -13.19 -19.13
C THR A 675 1.27 -13.77 -20.24
N SER A 676 1.27 -15.09 -20.35
CA SER A 676 1.97 -15.80 -21.43
C SER A 676 1.21 -15.81 -22.75
N VAL A 677 0.02 -15.23 -22.82
CA VAL A 677 -0.86 -15.21 -24.00
C VAL A 677 -0.97 -13.76 -24.50
N PRO A 678 -0.79 -13.52 -25.82
CA PRO A 678 -1.02 -12.18 -26.36
C PRO A 678 -2.45 -11.68 -26.11
N ALA A 679 -2.58 -10.38 -25.84
CA ALA A 679 -3.85 -9.71 -25.61
C ALA A 679 -4.00 -8.48 -26.52
N GLN A 680 -5.25 -8.09 -26.82
CA GLN A 680 -5.52 -6.91 -27.63
C GLN A 680 -5.64 -5.66 -26.73
N ALA A 681 -4.86 -4.63 -27.03
CA ALA A 681 -5.08 -3.30 -26.44
C ALA A 681 -6.39 -2.71 -26.99
N PRO A 682 -7.20 -2.05 -26.16
CA PRO A 682 -8.52 -1.53 -26.57
C PRO A 682 -8.39 -0.19 -27.34
N VAL A 683 -7.52 -0.14 -28.33
CA VAL A 683 -7.27 1.04 -29.16
C VAL A 683 -8.50 1.30 -30.03
N SER A 684 -9.06 2.51 -29.94
CA SER A 684 -10.21 2.91 -30.75
C SER A 684 -9.83 3.06 -32.23
N ALA A 685 -10.84 3.15 -33.10
CA ALA A 685 -10.61 3.37 -34.54
C ALA A 685 -9.84 4.66 -34.86
N ASN A 686 -9.91 5.65 -33.97
CA ASN A 686 -9.20 6.93 -34.07
C ASN A 686 -7.88 6.95 -33.27
N GLY A 687 -7.60 5.88 -32.53
CA GLY A 687 -6.43 5.78 -31.67
C GLY A 687 -5.12 5.71 -32.46
N LYS A 688 -4.15 6.54 -32.07
CA LYS A 688 -2.81 6.56 -32.66
C LYS A 688 -1.82 5.89 -31.74
N ILE A 689 -1.27 4.74 -32.14
CA ILE A 689 -0.22 4.04 -31.39
C ILE A 689 1.07 4.86 -31.44
N VAL A 690 1.65 5.11 -30.26
CA VAL A 690 2.91 5.84 -30.07
C VAL A 690 4.07 4.85 -29.86
N PHE A 691 3.85 3.81 -29.03
CA PHE A 691 4.80 2.72 -28.79
C PHE A 691 4.11 1.36 -28.78
N GLY A 692 4.82 0.34 -29.25
CA GLY A 692 4.33 -1.04 -29.26
C GLY A 692 3.37 -1.34 -30.40
N LYS A 693 2.48 -2.30 -30.19
CA LYS A 693 1.48 -2.79 -31.16
C LYS A 693 0.14 -2.98 -30.46
N MET A 694 -0.96 -3.04 -31.21
CA MET A 694 -2.28 -3.36 -30.69
C MET A 694 -2.33 -4.77 -30.07
N GLU A 695 -1.68 -5.77 -30.68
CA GLU A 695 -1.47 -7.08 -30.08
C GLU A 695 -0.26 -7.00 -29.15
N VAL A 696 -0.53 -7.09 -27.84
CA VAL A 696 0.45 -6.95 -26.75
C VAL A 696 0.88 -8.33 -26.31
N GLY A 697 2.10 -8.73 -26.62
CA GLY A 697 2.70 -10.00 -26.21
C GLY A 697 3.11 -10.01 -24.73
N PRO A 698 3.62 -11.16 -24.23
CA PRO A 698 4.14 -11.28 -22.86
C PRO A 698 5.26 -10.28 -22.58
N GLY A 699 5.13 -9.47 -21.53
CA GLY A 699 6.14 -8.46 -21.16
C GLY A 699 6.19 -7.25 -22.09
N GLU A 700 5.24 -7.11 -23.01
CA GLU A 700 5.15 -5.99 -23.94
C GLU A 700 4.18 -4.90 -23.44
N VAL A 701 4.24 -3.76 -24.12
CA VAL A 701 3.40 -2.59 -23.84
C VAL A 701 2.87 -2.02 -25.16
N CYS A 702 1.62 -1.55 -25.13
CA CYS A 702 1.04 -0.69 -26.16
C CYS A 702 0.70 0.67 -25.54
N VAL A 703 1.20 1.74 -26.16
CA VAL A 703 0.93 3.12 -25.74
C VAL A 703 0.28 3.85 -26.90
N TRP A 704 -0.87 4.51 -26.66
CA TRP A 704 -1.58 5.25 -27.71
C TRP A 704 -2.29 6.50 -27.17
N MET A 705 -2.68 7.38 -28.06
CA MET A 705 -3.52 8.56 -27.81
C MET A 705 -4.82 8.44 -28.60
N GLU A 706 -5.90 9.06 -28.13
CA GLU A 706 -7.16 9.23 -28.85
C GLU A 706 -7.32 10.62 -29.45
#